data_5db9c1ffb47e52c6813b5c22183894c6
#
_entry.id   5db9c1ffb47e52c6813b5c22183894c6
#
_cell.length_a   1.000
_cell.length_b   1.000
_cell.length_c   1.000
_cell.angle_alpha   90.00
_cell.angle_beta   90.00
_cell.angle_gamma   90.00
#
_symmetry.space_group_name_H-M   'P 1'
#
loop_
_entity.id
_entity.type
_entity.pdbx_description
1 polymer ?
#
loop_
_entity_poly.entity_id
_entity_poly.type
_entity_poly.pdbx_seq_one_letter_code
_entity_poly.pdbx_strand_id
1 'polypeptide(L)'
;MALLTAGGAAIFVFSTDKQVLALKDGSFKRADEIWESGDSLFYEVDGEIFLLNQDEVKSYGKRNLGHIFQETKGYISKNLEDVESGLNRFLKKNNISVGLSLIQYIFLLGLLLFLMIILFTRRSPKKEPEPVAEVKETVVPVAQEVTHGVPTRIDVVAFFLELFKQQVGADPDAQVEYVPLMSKNSGPNHIYELRVKHLADWATRRMTIGPLGEESGSKSKCYYVIYDVHMVVKIPAKPVTNFEQYIESIKKEAQIVKKLIPKECIIPKVSVILGMIHSFPNEENIPSHSLEEKYIDWMRRAPEYQKYLKINSTFVYIMDLSKYYFLSHILDQLHDIKHLIAREITENAENIWEPAIYKGRYGTENDAVLEIRDVFNRSAVNVRRLVDRDGITTTVSDYQIQSWFITHLADGQISANSSSYPENFINDLNRLFKKTVSDHSDVVEVYRKTIKDYVYMSYFERSRAQMTAITTSLLDVLAWFRKKRVSMRDLKPDNLFVAGDPARYPLFLRSAREFSMGIIDVETAVDFEKSKNKKVRQPLLGGTPFYATPSHFIKNDILVQKLGNLGKILHLQDWQATLVMIYKVITGELLFNQTAKLFGELRNMMIKANQPAGRRSEIFEDASRMFWHSAVVEFQEKIEGSKKMLTSLVVTLPESVQYMFDKVVIKEIRSIAWSIKNCIDNQNIFTKDQIREVLLKASHSKICQLKADLESKTKQSEKTAGTRTEAISFLHKLADLKAQFVHHAYIQKRLSQPEANLSVHDILTFMFNVMLNNMYRSEWKPLCGEAIIECELPDDETTIEDTIR
;
A
#
# COMPACT_ATOMS: atom_id res chain seq x y z
N MET A 1 -8.92 9.55 -38.99
CA MET A 1 -9.92 9.86 -37.98
C MET A 1 -10.93 8.72 -37.79
N ALA A 2 -11.59 8.20 -38.81
CA ALA A 2 -12.54 7.10 -38.68
C ALA A 2 -11.96 5.79 -38.07
N LEU A 3 -10.70 5.46 -38.35
CA LEU A 3 -9.96 4.35 -37.74
C LEU A 3 -9.59 4.58 -36.26
N LEU A 4 -9.32 5.83 -35.87
CA LEU A 4 -9.06 6.21 -34.49
C LEU A 4 -10.34 6.22 -33.64
N THR A 5 -11.47 6.58 -34.23
CA THR A 5 -12.79 6.51 -33.55
C THR A 5 -13.29 5.08 -33.41
N ALA A 6 -13.07 4.22 -34.41
CA ALA A 6 -13.40 2.79 -34.32
C ALA A 6 -12.49 2.03 -33.33
N GLY A 7 -11.19 2.34 -33.31
CA GLY A 7 -10.27 1.80 -32.33
C GLY A 7 -10.57 2.28 -30.90
N GLY A 8 -10.88 3.57 -30.74
CA GLY A 8 -11.29 4.14 -29.45
C GLY A 8 -12.61 3.56 -28.95
N ALA A 9 -13.59 3.32 -29.82
CA ALA A 9 -14.84 2.67 -29.48
C ALA A 9 -14.65 1.20 -29.10
N ALA A 10 -13.75 0.46 -29.76
CA ALA A 10 -13.44 -0.92 -29.43
C ALA A 10 -12.75 -1.02 -28.05
N ILE A 11 -11.80 -0.12 -27.74
CA ILE A 11 -11.15 -0.07 -26.42
C ILE A 11 -12.15 0.30 -25.33
N PHE A 12 -13.06 1.25 -25.57
CA PHE A 12 -14.09 1.65 -24.62
C PHE A 12 -15.11 0.54 -24.36
N VAL A 13 -15.39 -0.29 -25.36
CA VAL A 13 -16.34 -1.43 -25.29
C VAL A 13 -15.80 -2.59 -24.43
N PHE A 14 -14.48 -2.79 -24.37
CA PHE A 14 -13.85 -3.89 -23.63
C PHE A 14 -13.51 -3.60 -22.15
N SER A 15 -13.73 -2.38 -21.67
CA SER A 15 -13.12 -1.92 -20.41
C SER A 15 -14.05 -1.85 -19.20
N THR A 16 -15.28 -2.39 -19.21
CA THR A 16 -16.18 -2.24 -18.05
C THR A 16 -16.93 -3.51 -17.66
N ASP A 17 -16.80 -3.91 -16.37
CA ASP A 17 -17.57 -4.96 -15.69
C ASP A 17 -19.05 -4.57 -15.42
N LYS A 18 -19.57 -3.55 -16.07
CA LYS A 18 -20.95 -3.06 -15.88
C LYS A 18 -21.96 -4.05 -16.44
N GLN A 19 -23.10 -4.17 -15.77
CA GLN A 19 -24.25 -4.91 -16.27
C GLN A 19 -24.96 -4.10 -17.36
N VAL A 20 -25.69 -4.76 -18.25
CA VAL A 20 -26.40 -4.11 -19.35
C VAL A 20 -27.89 -4.43 -19.25
N LEU A 21 -28.69 -3.38 -19.36
CA LEU A 21 -30.13 -3.39 -19.48
C LEU A 21 -30.51 -3.13 -20.94
N ALA A 22 -31.11 -4.10 -21.57
CA ALA A 22 -31.71 -3.94 -22.91
C ALA A 22 -33.19 -3.61 -22.75
N LEU A 23 -33.61 -2.46 -23.28
CA LEU A 23 -34.99 -2.03 -23.25
C LEU A 23 -35.77 -2.50 -24.48
N LYS A 24 -37.09 -2.56 -24.39
CA LYS A 24 -37.97 -2.98 -25.51
C LYS A 24 -37.96 -2.01 -26.69
N ASP A 25 -37.60 -0.75 -26.45
CA ASP A 25 -37.42 0.28 -27.49
C ASP A 25 -36.13 0.09 -28.30
N GLY A 26 -35.31 -0.88 -27.94
CA GLY A 26 -34.01 -1.18 -28.57
C GLY A 26 -32.82 -0.39 -27.98
N SER A 27 -33.06 0.45 -27.02
CA SER A 27 -31.98 1.17 -26.32
C SER A 27 -31.30 0.28 -25.26
N PHE A 28 -30.07 0.65 -24.89
CA PHE A 28 -29.28 -0.04 -23.87
C PHE A 28 -28.84 0.95 -22.78
N LYS A 29 -29.02 0.53 -21.52
CA LYS A 29 -28.49 1.27 -20.37
C LYS A 29 -27.43 0.41 -19.69
N ARG A 30 -26.34 1.06 -19.26
CA ARG A 30 -25.29 0.42 -18.47
C ARG A 30 -25.54 0.72 -17.01
N ALA A 31 -25.43 -0.29 -16.17
CA ALA A 31 -25.64 -0.19 -14.76
C ALA A 31 -24.47 -0.84 -13.99
N ASP A 32 -24.19 -0.33 -12.82
CA ASP A 32 -23.22 -0.90 -11.90
C ASP A 32 -23.79 -2.15 -11.25
N GLU A 33 -25.07 -2.09 -10.88
CA GLU A 33 -25.84 -3.20 -10.33
C GLU A 33 -27.30 -3.15 -10.80
N ILE A 34 -27.92 -4.32 -10.99
CA ILE A 34 -29.32 -4.46 -11.38
C ILE A 34 -29.96 -5.50 -10.47
N TRP A 35 -31.11 -5.16 -9.86
CA TRP A 35 -31.86 -6.09 -9.00
C TRP A 35 -33.36 -5.90 -9.13
N GLU A 36 -34.12 -6.93 -8.83
CA GLU A 36 -35.57 -6.94 -8.82
C GLU A 36 -36.14 -6.77 -7.40
N SER A 37 -37.22 -6.02 -7.26
CA SER A 37 -37.97 -5.93 -6.02
C SER A 37 -39.46 -5.74 -6.33
N GLY A 38 -40.24 -6.81 -6.15
CA GLY A 38 -41.63 -6.88 -6.60
C GLY A 38 -41.76 -6.81 -8.14
N ASP A 39 -42.69 -5.99 -8.63
CA ASP A 39 -42.91 -5.80 -10.07
C ASP A 39 -42.01 -4.71 -10.69
N SER A 40 -40.97 -4.30 -9.98
CA SER A 40 -40.09 -3.21 -10.39
C SER A 40 -38.65 -3.66 -10.50
N LEU A 41 -37.95 -3.17 -11.51
CA LEU A 41 -36.50 -3.36 -11.69
C LEU A 41 -35.77 -2.09 -11.30
N PHE A 42 -34.77 -2.24 -10.43
CA PHE A 42 -33.89 -1.18 -10.01
C PHE A 42 -32.53 -1.35 -10.66
N TYR A 43 -31.92 -0.27 -11.05
CA TYR A 43 -30.54 -0.27 -11.52
C TYR A 43 -29.76 0.93 -10.96
N GLU A 44 -28.49 0.71 -10.63
CA GLU A 44 -27.59 1.72 -10.09
C GLU A 44 -26.61 2.15 -11.19
N VAL A 45 -26.43 3.46 -11.36
CA VAL A 45 -25.43 4.07 -12.23
C VAL A 45 -24.69 5.13 -11.44
N ASP A 46 -23.39 4.97 -11.28
CA ASP A 46 -22.51 5.93 -10.58
C ASP A 46 -23.01 6.31 -9.17
N GLY A 47 -23.66 5.37 -8.47
CA GLY A 47 -24.18 5.53 -7.11
C GLY A 47 -25.59 6.11 -7.03
N GLU A 48 -26.25 6.41 -8.13
CA GLU A 48 -27.66 6.78 -8.20
C GLU A 48 -28.53 5.58 -8.59
N ILE A 49 -29.66 5.41 -7.90
CA ILE A 49 -30.58 4.31 -8.12
C ILE A 49 -31.77 4.80 -8.97
N PHE A 50 -32.02 4.11 -10.07
CA PHE A 50 -33.11 4.37 -10.97
C PHE A 50 -34.11 3.21 -10.95
N LEU A 51 -35.36 3.53 -11.16
CA LEU A 51 -36.47 2.58 -11.24
C LEU A 51 -36.96 2.45 -12.67
N LEU A 52 -37.18 1.22 -13.11
CA LEU A 52 -37.85 0.88 -14.38
C LEU A 52 -38.94 -0.14 -14.12
N ASN A 53 -40.05 -0.04 -14.88
CA ASN A 53 -41.05 -1.09 -14.89
C ASN A 53 -40.53 -2.32 -15.65
N GLN A 54 -40.76 -3.51 -15.12
CA GLN A 54 -40.34 -4.76 -15.78
C GLN A 54 -40.86 -4.87 -17.22
N ASP A 55 -42.01 -4.27 -17.51
CA ASP A 55 -42.60 -4.25 -18.85
C ASP A 55 -41.78 -3.45 -19.88
N GLU A 56 -40.89 -2.59 -19.49
CA GLU A 56 -39.99 -1.80 -20.37
C GLU A 56 -38.69 -2.53 -20.70
N VAL A 57 -38.37 -3.59 -19.96
CA VAL A 57 -37.12 -4.32 -20.06
C VAL A 57 -37.29 -5.56 -20.93
N LYS A 58 -36.33 -5.72 -21.86
CA LYS A 58 -36.26 -6.89 -22.74
C LYS A 58 -35.38 -7.98 -22.13
N SER A 59 -34.24 -7.59 -21.59
CA SER A 59 -33.32 -8.49 -20.91
C SER A 59 -32.28 -7.67 -20.10
N TYR A 60 -31.75 -8.27 -19.05
CA TYR A 60 -30.67 -7.70 -18.28
C TYR A 60 -29.72 -8.77 -17.78
N GLY A 61 -28.48 -8.38 -17.40
CA GLY A 61 -27.48 -9.29 -16.85
C GLY A 61 -26.05 -8.89 -17.19
N LYS A 62 -25.11 -9.78 -16.89
CA LYS A 62 -23.71 -9.58 -17.26
C LYS A 62 -23.57 -9.48 -18.77
N ARG A 63 -22.77 -8.51 -19.18
CA ARG A 63 -22.51 -8.23 -20.59
C ARG A 63 -21.91 -9.45 -21.29
N ASN A 64 -22.58 -9.98 -22.30
CA ASN A 64 -22.10 -11.08 -23.13
C ASN A 64 -21.75 -10.58 -24.54
N LEU A 65 -21.03 -11.41 -25.32
CA LEU A 65 -20.64 -11.08 -26.70
C LEU A 65 -21.83 -10.69 -27.60
N GLY A 66 -23.01 -11.21 -27.34
CA GLY A 66 -24.22 -10.86 -28.09
C GLY A 66 -24.69 -9.42 -27.81
N HIS A 67 -24.66 -9.00 -26.56
CA HIS A 67 -24.95 -7.61 -26.15
C HIS A 67 -23.93 -6.64 -26.73
N ILE A 68 -22.65 -7.01 -26.66
CA ILE A 68 -21.55 -6.21 -27.24
C ILE A 68 -21.76 -6.04 -28.75
N PHE A 69 -22.12 -7.09 -29.45
CA PHE A 69 -22.36 -7.04 -30.90
C PHE A 69 -23.55 -6.14 -31.25
N GLN A 70 -24.65 -6.23 -30.50
CA GLN A 70 -25.83 -5.38 -30.75
C GLN A 70 -25.59 -3.92 -30.38
N GLU A 71 -24.92 -3.61 -29.29
CA GLU A 71 -24.52 -2.24 -28.92
C GLU A 71 -23.62 -1.63 -30.01
N THR A 72 -22.60 -2.41 -30.43
CA THR A 72 -21.66 -1.95 -31.46
C THR A 72 -22.36 -1.71 -32.80
N LYS A 73 -23.31 -2.56 -33.17
CA LYS A 73 -24.12 -2.39 -34.37
C LYS A 73 -24.99 -1.11 -34.29
N GLY A 74 -25.64 -0.85 -33.14
CA GLY A 74 -26.43 0.37 -32.93
C GLY A 74 -25.58 1.63 -32.99
N TYR A 75 -24.41 1.60 -32.35
CA TYR A 75 -23.46 2.73 -32.36
C TYR A 75 -22.86 3.00 -33.75
N ILE A 76 -22.48 1.94 -34.48
CA ILE A 76 -21.97 2.05 -35.86
C ILE A 76 -23.05 2.58 -36.79
N SER A 77 -24.29 2.09 -36.69
CA SER A 77 -25.39 2.57 -37.55
C SER A 77 -25.69 4.07 -37.34
N LYS A 78 -25.70 4.53 -36.07
CA LYS A 78 -25.95 5.93 -35.72
C LYS A 78 -24.83 6.88 -36.15
N ASN A 79 -23.57 6.43 -36.03
CA ASN A 79 -22.40 7.26 -36.42
C ASN A 79 -22.05 7.13 -37.90
N LEU A 80 -22.49 6.05 -38.60
CA LEU A 80 -22.32 5.93 -40.04
C LEU A 80 -23.13 6.98 -40.84
N GLU A 81 -24.36 7.26 -40.40
CA GLU A 81 -25.16 8.35 -41.02
C GLU A 81 -24.51 9.72 -40.89
N ASP A 82 -23.91 10.02 -39.70
CA ASP A 82 -23.21 11.27 -39.45
C ASP A 82 -21.89 11.36 -40.26
N VAL A 83 -21.14 10.25 -40.33
CA VAL A 83 -19.89 10.16 -41.10
C VAL A 83 -20.18 10.21 -42.60
N GLU A 84 -21.20 9.53 -43.08
CA GLU A 84 -21.64 9.52 -44.46
C GLU A 84 -22.12 10.92 -44.91
N SER A 85 -22.89 11.60 -44.05
CA SER A 85 -23.34 12.99 -44.31
C SER A 85 -22.18 13.98 -44.29
N GLY A 86 -21.17 13.76 -43.44
CA GLY A 86 -19.95 14.55 -43.36
C GLY A 86 -19.03 14.31 -44.57
N LEU A 87 -18.85 13.05 -44.96
CA LEU A 87 -18.06 12.63 -46.10
C LEU A 87 -18.67 13.12 -47.43
N ASN A 88 -20.00 12.96 -47.58
CA ASN A 88 -20.72 13.47 -48.77
C ASN A 88 -20.64 15.01 -48.89
N ARG A 89 -20.67 15.74 -47.76
CA ARG A 89 -20.41 17.19 -47.75
C ARG A 89 -18.98 17.55 -48.18
N PHE A 90 -18.00 16.79 -47.70
CA PHE A 90 -16.58 16.99 -48.04
C PHE A 90 -16.28 16.65 -49.52
N LEU A 91 -16.80 15.54 -50.04
CA LEU A 91 -16.64 15.09 -51.39
C LEU A 91 -17.30 16.08 -52.39
N LYS A 92 -18.51 16.56 -52.03
CA LYS A 92 -19.24 17.55 -52.82
C LYS A 92 -18.54 18.92 -52.84
N LYS A 93 -17.87 19.29 -51.73
CA LYS A 93 -17.11 20.53 -51.62
C LYS A 93 -15.82 20.50 -52.42
N ASN A 94 -15.24 19.32 -52.66
CA ASN A 94 -13.97 19.18 -53.39
C ASN A 94 -14.12 18.56 -54.78
N ASN A 95 -15.31 18.43 -55.32
CA ASN A 95 -15.64 17.87 -56.66
C ASN A 95 -15.04 16.46 -56.92
N ILE A 96 -15.00 15.61 -55.89
CA ILE A 96 -14.44 14.25 -55.98
C ILE A 96 -15.62 13.25 -56.04
N SER A 97 -15.75 12.54 -57.16
CA SER A 97 -16.71 11.43 -57.30
C SER A 97 -16.03 10.11 -56.95
N VAL A 98 -16.41 9.51 -55.81
CA VAL A 98 -15.90 8.20 -55.38
C VAL A 98 -17.02 7.19 -55.44
N GLY A 99 -16.85 6.07 -56.19
CA GLY A 99 -17.84 5.02 -56.26
C GLY A 99 -17.98 4.19 -54.95
N LEU A 100 -19.19 3.72 -54.65
CA LEU A 100 -19.49 2.93 -53.44
C LEU A 100 -18.54 1.72 -53.19
N SER A 101 -17.93 1.19 -54.23
CA SER A 101 -16.97 0.08 -54.16
C SER A 101 -15.70 0.39 -53.36
N LEU A 102 -15.23 1.63 -53.35
CA LEU A 102 -13.98 1.99 -52.66
C LEU A 102 -14.16 2.01 -51.12
N ILE A 103 -15.33 2.41 -50.65
CA ILE A 103 -15.64 2.44 -49.22
C ILE A 103 -15.71 1.02 -48.69
N GLN A 104 -16.30 0.10 -49.48
CA GLN A 104 -16.38 -1.33 -49.13
C GLN A 104 -14.98 -1.96 -49.09
N TYR A 105 -14.08 -1.61 -50.01
CA TYR A 105 -12.69 -2.09 -50.01
C TYR A 105 -11.89 -1.59 -48.83
N ILE A 106 -12.04 -0.32 -48.43
CA ILE A 106 -11.37 0.24 -47.25
C ILE A 106 -11.85 -0.45 -45.96
N PHE A 107 -13.16 -0.76 -45.89
CA PHE A 107 -13.72 -1.48 -44.74
C PHE A 107 -13.22 -2.94 -44.68
N LEU A 108 -13.15 -3.62 -45.82
CA LEU A 108 -12.66 -5.00 -45.90
C LEU A 108 -11.14 -5.07 -45.56
N LEU A 109 -10.37 -4.09 -46.03
CA LEU A 109 -8.93 -3.97 -45.74
C LEU A 109 -8.70 -3.71 -44.24
N GLY A 110 -9.51 -2.86 -43.60
CA GLY A 110 -9.48 -2.60 -42.15
C GLY A 110 -9.79 -3.83 -41.33
N LEU A 111 -10.80 -4.63 -41.75
CA LEU A 111 -11.15 -5.88 -41.12
C LEU A 111 -10.06 -6.95 -41.27
N LEU A 112 -9.42 -7.02 -42.43
CA LEU A 112 -8.31 -7.95 -42.71
C LEU A 112 -7.06 -7.58 -41.91
N LEU A 113 -6.77 -6.30 -41.75
CA LEU A 113 -5.67 -5.81 -40.88
C LEU A 113 -5.90 -6.10 -39.42
N PHE A 114 -7.14 -5.97 -38.94
CA PHE A 114 -7.54 -6.30 -37.59
C PHE A 114 -7.41 -7.81 -37.31
N LEU A 115 -7.85 -8.67 -38.25
CA LEU A 115 -7.65 -10.11 -38.15
C LEU A 115 -6.17 -10.53 -38.17
N MET A 116 -5.34 -9.83 -38.97
CA MET A 116 -3.89 -10.04 -39.00
C MET A 116 -3.25 -9.68 -37.66
N ILE A 117 -3.63 -8.55 -37.06
CA ILE A 117 -3.14 -8.17 -35.72
C ILE A 117 -3.50 -9.22 -34.66
N ILE A 118 -4.72 -9.74 -34.67
CA ILE A 118 -5.13 -10.82 -33.75
C ILE A 118 -4.33 -12.11 -33.99
N LEU A 119 -4.03 -12.45 -35.24
CA LEU A 119 -3.23 -13.63 -35.58
C LEU A 119 -1.75 -13.46 -35.20
N PHE A 120 -1.20 -12.24 -35.33
CA PHE A 120 0.18 -11.97 -34.95
C PHE A 120 0.39 -11.86 -33.44
N THR A 121 -0.58 -11.34 -32.70
CA THR A 121 -0.51 -11.28 -31.23
C THR A 121 -0.66 -12.67 -30.57
N ARG A 122 -1.21 -13.66 -31.29
CA ARG A 122 -1.28 -15.05 -30.83
C ARG A 122 0.00 -15.89 -31.06
N ARG A 123 0.99 -15.36 -31.80
CA ARG A 123 2.27 -16.02 -32.02
C ARG A 123 3.43 -15.24 -31.42
N SER A 124 3.56 -15.28 -30.08
CA SER A 124 4.85 -15.00 -29.46
C SER A 124 5.74 -16.21 -29.61
N PRO A 125 6.94 -16.10 -30.21
CA PRO A 125 7.86 -17.21 -30.25
C PRO A 125 8.34 -17.54 -28.84
N LYS A 126 8.20 -18.80 -28.41
CA LYS A 126 8.88 -19.32 -27.23
C LYS A 126 10.39 -19.14 -27.49
N LYS A 127 11.06 -18.31 -26.71
CA LYS A 127 12.52 -18.34 -26.60
C LYS A 127 12.90 -19.67 -26.00
N GLU A 128 13.68 -20.47 -26.70
CA GLU A 128 14.36 -21.61 -26.14
C GLU A 128 15.30 -21.13 -25.03
N PRO A 129 15.34 -21.82 -23.88
CA PRO A 129 16.27 -21.48 -22.81
C PRO A 129 17.70 -21.85 -23.26
N GLU A 130 18.66 -20.96 -23.04
CA GLU A 130 20.08 -21.22 -23.15
C GLU A 130 20.47 -22.39 -22.23
N PRO A 131 21.45 -23.25 -22.64
CA PRO A 131 21.88 -24.39 -21.85
C PRO A 131 22.53 -23.94 -20.55
N VAL A 132 21.90 -24.31 -19.44
CA VAL A 132 22.39 -24.09 -18.08
C VAL A 132 23.58 -24.97 -17.82
N ALA A 133 24.69 -24.39 -17.36
CA ALA A 133 25.88 -25.12 -16.93
C ALA A 133 25.53 -26.14 -15.85
N GLU A 134 26.06 -27.37 -15.99
CA GLU A 134 25.88 -28.47 -15.02
C GLU A 134 26.33 -28.07 -13.63
N VAL A 135 25.38 -27.87 -12.73
CA VAL A 135 25.60 -27.74 -11.29
C VAL A 135 25.44 -29.14 -10.68
N LYS A 136 26.42 -29.59 -9.91
CA LYS A 136 26.34 -30.87 -9.17
C LYS A 136 25.08 -30.86 -8.29
N GLU A 137 24.13 -31.71 -8.64
CA GLU A 137 22.84 -31.84 -7.94
C GLU A 137 23.04 -32.53 -6.59
N THR A 138 22.56 -31.85 -5.51
CA THR A 138 22.43 -32.49 -4.20
C THR A 138 21.00 -33.01 -4.09
N VAL A 139 20.78 -34.27 -4.32
CA VAL A 139 19.46 -34.91 -4.17
C VAL A 139 19.18 -35.13 -2.69
N VAL A 140 18.07 -34.61 -2.21
CA VAL A 140 17.61 -34.80 -0.83
C VAL A 140 16.39 -35.72 -0.87
N PRO A 141 16.51 -37.00 -0.42
CA PRO A 141 15.35 -37.88 -0.29
C PRO A 141 14.44 -37.41 0.84
N VAL A 142 13.14 -37.43 0.60
CA VAL A 142 12.13 -37.05 1.61
C VAL A 142 11.97 -38.18 2.62
N ALA A 143 12.64 -38.08 3.77
CA ALA A 143 12.32 -38.88 4.93
C ALA A 143 11.12 -38.27 5.68
N GLN A 144 10.05 -39.02 5.82
CA GLN A 144 8.88 -38.60 6.63
C GLN A 144 9.23 -38.66 8.13
N GLU A 145 9.87 -37.66 8.67
CA GLU A 145 9.86 -37.38 10.11
C GLU A 145 8.65 -36.50 10.45
N VAL A 146 7.72 -37.05 11.20
CA VAL A 146 6.58 -36.34 11.78
C VAL A 146 7.09 -35.43 12.89
N THR A 147 7.45 -34.22 12.54
CA THR A 147 7.81 -33.19 13.52
C THR A 147 6.52 -32.50 14.03
N HIS A 148 6.24 -32.57 15.33
CA HIS A 148 5.14 -31.87 16.00
C HIS A 148 5.35 -30.34 16.15
N GLY A 149 6.08 -29.69 15.23
CA GLY A 149 6.39 -28.26 15.20
C GLY A 149 5.49 -27.46 14.27
N VAL A 150 5.58 -26.13 14.35
CA VAL A 150 4.92 -25.22 13.38
C VAL A 150 5.48 -25.50 12.00
N PRO A 151 4.64 -25.77 10.98
CA PRO A 151 5.10 -26.08 9.62
C PRO A 151 6.14 -25.09 9.10
N THR A 152 7.14 -25.65 8.41
CA THR A 152 8.28 -24.92 7.83
C THR A 152 8.10 -24.73 6.33
N ARG A 153 9.00 -23.97 5.70
CA ARG A 153 9.06 -23.86 4.23
C ARG A 153 9.16 -25.22 3.55
N ILE A 154 9.93 -26.14 4.11
CA ILE A 154 10.12 -27.49 3.56
C ILE A 154 8.83 -28.29 3.61
N ASP A 155 8.04 -28.14 4.67
CA ASP A 155 6.73 -28.80 4.75
C ASP A 155 5.78 -28.29 3.65
N VAL A 156 5.87 -26.98 3.27
CA VAL A 156 5.12 -26.43 2.14
C VAL A 156 5.60 -27.03 0.81
N VAL A 157 6.91 -27.19 0.61
CA VAL A 157 7.47 -27.84 -0.59
C VAL A 157 6.99 -29.28 -0.68
N ALA A 158 7.03 -30.03 0.42
CA ALA A 158 6.55 -31.41 0.48
C ALA A 158 5.04 -31.51 0.16
N PHE A 159 4.25 -30.56 0.64
CA PHE A 159 2.82 -30.48 0.31
C PHE A 159 2.59 -30.34 -1.21
N PHE A 160 3.31 -29.43 -1.89
CA PHE A 160 3.18 -29.25 -3.32
C PHE A 160 3.76 -30.44 -4.12
N LEU A 161 4.73 -31.14 -3.58
CA LEU A 161 5.25 -32.36 -4.18
C LEU A 161 4.20 -33.48 -4.17
N GLU A 162 3.47 -33.66 -3.06
CA GLU A 162 2.36 -34.61 -2.97
C GLU A 162 1.18 -34.20 -3.88
N LEU A 163 0.90 -32.92 -4.00
CA LEU A 163 -0.08 -32.39 -4.95
C LEU A 163 0.32 -32.72 -6.40
N PHE A 164 1.60 -32.49 -6.74
CA PHE A 164 2.15 -32.82 -8.07
C PHE A 164 2.07 -34.30 -8.37
N LYS A 165 2.36 -35.18 -7.40
CA LYS A 165 2.20 -36.62 -7.52
C LYS A 165 0.78 -37.01 -7.91
N GLN A 166 -0.22 -36.40 -7.27
CA GLN A 166 -1.62 -36.62 -7.62
C GLN A 166 -1.98 -36.11 -9.01
N GLN A 167 -1.45 -34.93 -9.40
CA GLN A 167 -1.73 -34.35 -10.72
C GLN A 167 -1.21 -35.19 -11.89
N VAL A 168 -0.03 -35.81 -11.73
CA VAL A 168 0.53 -36.70 -12.77
C VAL A 168 -0.09 -38.10 -12.76
N GLY A 169 -0.98 -38.40 -11.80
CA GLY A 169 -1.60 -39.71 -11.67
C GLY A 169 -0.60 -40.82 -11.32
N ALA A 170 0.46 -40.47 -10.59
CA ALA A 170 1.45 -41.45 -10.18
C ALA A 170 0.93 -42.38 -9.07
N ASP A 171 1.53 -43.57 -8.99
CA ASP A 171 1.17 -44.54 -7.95
C ASP A 171 1.34 -43.92 -6.56
N PRO A 172 0.47 -44.27 -5.56
CA PRO A 172 0.64 -43.82 -4.18
C PRO A 172 2.02 -44.05 -3.57
N ASP A 173 2.71 -45.11 -4.00
CA ASP A 173 4.05 -45.46 -3.55
C ASP A 173 5.17 -44.95 -4.49
N ALA A 174 4.83 -44.13 -5.48
CA ALA A 174 5.81 -43.59 -6.42
C ALA A 174 6.90 -42.79 -5.70
N GLN A 175 8.14 -42.99 -6.13
CA GLN A 175 9.28 -42.22 -5.62
C GLN A 175 9.13 -40.74 -5.93
N VAL A 176 9.31 -39.89 -4.92
CA VAL A 176 9.23 -38.45 -5.03
C VAL A 176 10.48 -37.79 -4.43
N GLU A 177 10.94 -36.71 -5.03
CA GLU A 177 12.05 -35.93 -4.54
C GLU A 177 11.90 -34.43 -4.93
N TYR A 178 12.60 -33.55 -4.25
CA TYR A 178 12.74 -32.16 -4.65
C TYR A 178 14.20 -31.75 -4.64
N VAL A 179 14.58 -30.94 -5.62
CA VAL A 179 15.96 -30.45 -5.79
C VAL A 179 15.95 -28.94 -5.66
N PRO A 180 16.69 -28.34 -4.71
CA PRO A 180 16.86 -26.90 -4.65
C PRO A 180 17.70 -26.41 -5.82
N LEU A 181 17.16 -25.47 -6.60
CA LEU A 181 17.86 -24.84 -7.72
C LEU A 181 18.50 -23.54 -7.20
N MET A 182 19.84 -23.52 -7.14
CA MET A 182 20.55 -22.30 -6.74
C MET A 182 20.51 -21.27 -7.88
N SER A 183 19.77 -20.17 -7.67
CA SER A 183 19.87 -18.98 -8.50
C SER A 183 20.65 -17.90 -7.78
N LYS A 184 21.71 -17.38 -8.40
CA LYS A 184 22.52 -16.28 -7.84
C LYS A 184 21.73 -14.98 -7.61
N ASN A 185 20.54 -14.86 -8.19
CA ASN A 185 19.71 -13.64 -8.22
C ASN A 185 18.31 -13.79 -7.61
N SER A 186 18.01 -14.85 -6.86
CA SER A 186 16.64 -15.13 -6.40
C SER A 186 16.20 -14.35 -5.13
N GLY A 187 17.07 -13.51 -4.55
CA GLY A 187 16.73 -12.78 -3.32
C GLY A 187 16.27 -13.72 -2.19
N PRO A 188 15.22 -13.38 -1.42
CA PRO A 188 14.67 -14.22 -0.36
C PRO A 188 13.87 -15.44 -0.88
N ASN A 189 13.62 -15.50 -2.19
CA ASN A 189 12.88 -16.58 -2.80
C ASN A 189 13.76 -17.79 -3.08
N HIS A 190 13.20 -18.98 -2.87
CA HIS A 190 13.86 -20.25 -3.14
C HIS A 190 13.14 -20.95 -4.28
N ILE A 191 13.92 -21.51 -5.20
CA ILE A 191 13.40 -22.26 -6.35
C ILE A 191 13.68 -23.73 -6.11
N TYR A 192 12.68 -24.56 -6.32
CA TYR A 192 12.77 -26.01 -6.23
C TYR A 192 12.30 -26.64 -7.53
N GLU A 193 12.92 -27.74 -7.90
CA GLU A 193 12.41 -28.67 -8.90
C GLU A 193 11.78 -29.85 -8.18
N LEU A 194 10.49 -30.03 -8.34
CA LEU A 194 9.73 -31.16 -7.85
C LEU A 194 9.83 -32.28 -8.85
N ARG A 195 10.14 -33.49 -8.40
CA ARG A 195 10.32 -34.68 -9.24
C ARG A 195 9.46 -35.82 -8.73
N VAL A 196 8.69 -36.41 -9.62
CA VAL A 196 7.83 -37.57 -9.34
C VAL A 196 8.11 -38.66 -10.35
N LYS A 197 8.44 -39.85 -9.88
CA LYS A 197 8.65 -41.00 -10.77
C LYS A 197 7.31 -41.52 -11.25
N HIS A 198 7.03 -41.41 -12.54
CA HIS A 198 5.81 -41.89 -13.15
C HIS A 198 6.16 -42.78 -14.34
N LEU A 199 5.69 -44.05 -14.32
CA LEU A 199 6.10 -45.08 -15.26
C LEU A 199 7.62 -45.28 -15.27
N ALA A 200 8.27 -45.08 -16.40
CA ALA A 200 9.72 -45.26 -16.56
C ALA A 200 10.51 -43.96 -16.34
N ASP A 201 9.88 -42.81 -16.38
CA ASP A 201 10.51 -41.50 -16.41
C ASP A 201 10.19 -40.62 -15.18
N TRP A 202 10.97 -39.56 -15.02
CA TRP A 202 10.72 -38.53 -14.01
C TRP A 202 9.86 -37.39 -14.59
N ALA A 203 8.66 -37.22 -14.07
CA ALA A 203 7.93 -35.99 -14.27
C ALA A 203 8.54 -34.89 -13.38
N THR A 204 8.77 -33.69 -13.95
CA THR A 204 9.39 -32.59 -13.24
C THR A 204 8.54 -31.33 -13.30
N ARG A 205 8.56 -30.52 -12.21
CA ARG A 205 7.91 -29.23 -12.16
C ARG A 205 8.69 -28.25 -11.29
N ARG A 206 8.86 -27.00 -11.75
CA ARG A 206 9.48 -25.94 -10.95
C ARG A 206 8.49 -25.27 -10.04
N MET A 207 8.95 -24.93 -8.85
CA MET A 207 8.19 -24.21 -7.83
C MET A 207 9.08 -23.11 -7.22
N THR A 208 8.53 -21.92 -7.05
CA THR A 208 9.19 -20.84 -6.30
C THR A 208 8.44 -20.60 -4.99
N ILE A 209 9.15 -20.45 -3.89
CA ILE A 209 8.58 -20.14 -2.58
C ILE A 209 9.42 -19.08 -1.88
N GLY A 210 8.74 -18.09 -1.29
CA GLY A 210 9.35 -17.04 -0.48
C GLY A 210 8.50 -16.69 0.73
N PRO A 211 9.11 -16.09 1.75
CA PRO A 211 8.37 -15.59 2.91
C PRO A 211 7.50 -14.39 2.50
N LEU A 212 6.38 -14.23 3.19
CA LEU A 212 5.50 -13.08 3.03
C LEU A 212 5.21 -12.48 4.40
N GLY A 213 5.53 -11.19 4.58
CA GLY A 213 5.18 -10.46 5.79
C GLY A 213 5.99 -10.84 7.03
N GLU A 214 7.24 -11.25 6.91
CA GLU A 214 8.10 -11.62 8.06
C GLU A 214 8.29 -10.47 9.06
N GLU A 215 8.32 -9.22 8.61
CA GLU A 215 8.46 -8.04 9.46
C GLU A 215 7.18 -7.69 10.24
N SER A 216 6.05 -8.30 9.91
CA SER A 216 4.74 -7.86 10.38
C SER A 216 4.36 -8.31 11.79
N GLY A 217 5.17 -9.13 12.46
CA GLY A 217 4.84 -9.70 13.77
C GLY A 217 3.56 -10.55 13.75
N SER A 218 3.10 -10.97 12.57
CA SER A 218 1.95 -11.85 12.40
C SER A 218 2.17 -13.17 13.12
N LYS A 219 1.17 -13.65 13.84
CA LYS A 219 1.21 -14.95 14.48
C LYS A 219 1.13 -16.11 13.49
N SER A 220 0.56 -15.85 12.31
CA SER A 220 0.46 -16.81 11.21
C SER A 220 1.68 -16.70 10.30
N LYS A 221 2.16 -17.82 9.78
CA LYS A 221 3.22 -17.83 8.76
C LYS A 221 2.58 -17.78 7.38
N CYS A 222 3.04 -16.88 6.55
CA CYS A 222 2.58 -16.75 5.17
C CYS A 222 3.74 -16.99 4.20
N TYR A 223 3.47 -17.75 3.14
CA TYR A 223 4.40 -17.99 2.06
C TYR A 223 3.78 -17.58 0.75
N TYR A 224 4.52 -16.82 -0.04
CA TYR A 224 4.23 -16.62 -1.44
C TYR A 224 4.75 -17.82 -2.24
N VAL A 225 3.91 -18.39 -3.06
CA VAL A 225 4.22 -19.59 -3.84
C VAL A 225 3.84 -19.36 -5.30
N ILE A 226 4.76 -19.67 -6.20
CA ILE A 226 4.49 -19.81 -7.63
C ILE A 226 4.60 -21.30 -7.96
N TYR A 227 3.48 -21.88 -8.31
CA TYR A 227 3.40 -23.27 -8.74
C TYR A 227 2.81 -23.33 -10.16
N ASP A 228 1.53 -23.48 -10.38
CA ASP A 228 0.86 -23.24 -11.66
C ASP A 228 0.33 -21.80 -11.76
N VAL A 229 -0.04 -21.26 -10.61
CA VAL A 229 -0.51 -19.90 -10.40
C VAL A 229 0.25 -19.27 -9.22
N HIS A 230 0.19 -17.97 -9.13
CA HIS A 230 0.70 -17.24 -7.97
C HIS A 230 -0.29 -17.36 -6.82
N MET A 231 0.16 -17.80 -5.66
CA MET A 231 -0.70 -18.00 -4.50
C MET A 231 -0.05 -17.61 -3.19
N VAL A 232 -0.86 -17.38 -2.17
CA VAL A 232 -0.41 -17.30 -0.77
C VAL A 232 -0.88 -18.53 -0.02
N VAL A 233 0.04 -19.14 0.69
CA VAL A 233 -0.24 -20.21 1.66
C VAL A 233 -0.07 -19.64 3.05
N LYS A 234 -1.21 -19.46 3.78
CA LYS A 234 -1.23 -18.96 5.15
C LYS A 234 -1.40 -20.13 6.12
N ILE A 235 -0.41 -20.31 6.97
CA ILE A 235 -0.41 -21.31 8.04
C ILE A 235 -0.90 -20.64 9.32
N PRO A 236 -2.03 -21.06 9.91
CA PRO A 236 -2.55 -20.44 11.11
C PRO A 236 -1.62 -20.65 12.30
N ALA A 237 -1.51 -19.66 13.18
CA ALA A 237 -0.67 -19.73 14.38
C ALA A 237 -1.10 -20.81 15.38
N LYS A 238 -2.39 -21.14 15.38
CA LYS A 238 -2.96 -22.24 16.14
C LYS A 238 -3.42 -23.30 15.15
N PRO A 239 -3.00 -24.57 15.29
CA PRO A 239 -3.41 -25.64 14.41
C PRO A 239 -4.94 -25.76 14.32
N VAL A 240 -5.45 -25.76 13.10
CA VAL A 240 -6.87 -26.02 12.79
C VAL A 240 -6.94 -27.43 12.24
N THR A 241 -7.47 -28.37 13.02
CA THR A 241 -7.54 -29.79 12.67
C THR A 241 -8.93 -30.24 12.26
N ASN A 242 -9.97 -29.49 12.69
CA ASN A 242 -11.36 -29.79 12.38
C ASN A 242 -11.79 -29.11 11.07
N PHE A 243 -12.34 -29.91 10.13
CA PHE A 243 -12.74 -29.41 8.82
C PHE A 243 -13.89 -28.39 8.88
N GLU A 244 -14.92 -28.64 9.70
CA GLU A 244 -16.05 -27.71 9.79
C GLU A 244 -15.65 -26.37 10.41
N GLN A 245 -14.76 -26.39 11.38
CA GLN A 245 -14.20 -25.16 11.95
C GLN A 245 -13.38 -24.37 10.89
N TYR A 246 -12.61 -25.07 10.07
CA TYR A 246 -11.87 -24.49 8.95
C TYR A 246 -12.82 -23.84 7.93
N ILE A 247 -13.87 -24.56 7.51
CA ILE A 247 -14.87 -24.04 6.57
C ILE A 247 -15.65 -22.87 7.16
N GLU A 248 -16.00 -22.93 8.44
CA GLU A 248 -16.68 -21.81 9.10
C GLU A 248 -15.83 -20.52 9.10
N SER A 249 -14.52 -20.64 9.27
CA SER A 249 -13.62 -19.47 9.18
C SER A 249 -13.62 -18.87 7.79
N ILE A 250 -13.51 -19.66 6.73
CA ILE A 250 -13.58 -19.19 5.34
C ILE A 250 -14.94 -18.51 5.05
N LYS A 251 -16.04 -19.11 5.49
CA LYS A 251 -17.38 -18.53 5.30
C LYS A 251 -17.55 -17.19 6.03
N LYS A 252 -16.94 -17.00 7.19
CA LYS A 252 -16.94 -15.72 7.91
C LYS A 252 -16.23 -14.63 7.12
N GLU A 253 -15.08 -14.93 6.54
CA GLU A 253 -14.36 -13.98 5.68
C GLU A 253 -15.19 -13.63 4.43
N ALA A 254 -15.80 -14.63 3.80
CA ALA A 254 -16.67 -14.42 2.63
C ALA A 254 -17.87 -13.49 2.91
N GLN A 255 -18.42 -13.51 4.14
CA GLN A 255 -19.51 -12.60 4.52
C GLN A 255 -19.04 -11.13 4.57
N ILE A 256 -17.84 -10.86 5.05
CA ILE A 256 -17.24 -9.50 5.06
C ILE A 256 -17.01 -9.05 3.63
N VAL A 257 -16.45 -9.93 2.78
CA VAL A 257 -16.15 -9.63 1.38
C VAL A 257 -17.41 -9.24 0.60
N LYS A 258 -18.54 -9.94 0.82
CA LYS A 258 -19.82 -9.56 0.19
C LYS A 258 -20.20 -8.10 0.46
N LYS A 259 -19.88 -7.56 1.64
CA LYS A 259 -20.13 -6.15 1.96
C LYS A 259 -19.18 -5.20 1.25
N LEU A 260 -17.97 -5.67 0.96
CA LEU A 260 -16.91 -4.85 0.35
C LEU A 260 -16.98 -4.77 -1.18
N ILE A 261 -17.89 -5.49 -1.82
CA ILE A 261 -18.12 -5.36 -3.27
C ILE A 261 -18.46 -3.89 -3.62
N PRO A 262 -17.91 -3.30 -4.71
CA PRO A 262 -17.12 -3.94 -5.77
C PRO A 262 -15.59 -3.96 -5.53
N LYS A 263 -15.08 -3.55 -4.36
CA LYS A 263 -13.64 -3.65 -4.10
C LYS A 263 -13.21 -5.13 -4.13
N GLU A 264 -12.11 -5.39 -4.81
CA GLU A 264 -11.57 -6.74 -4.91
C GLU A 264 -11.03 -7.19 -3.55
N CYS A 265 -11.43 -8.39 -3.15
CA CYS A 265 -10.96 -9.01 -1.92
C CYS A 265 -10.53 -10.43 -2.22
N ILE A 266 -9.30 -10.74 -1.84
CA ILE A 266 -8.78 -12.10 -1.94
C ILE A 266 -9.00 -12.78 -0.59
N ILE A 267 -9.74 -13.88 -0.64
CA ILE A 267 -10.02 -14.72 0.52
C ILE A 267 -9.56 -16.16 0.25
N PRO A 268 -9.32 -16.93 1.29
CA PRO A 268 -9.02 -18.35 1.14
C PRO A 268 -10.15 -19.09 0.43
N LYS A 269 -9.78 -19.96 -0.52
CA LYS A 269 -10.72 -20.82 -1.24
C LYS A 269 -10.14 -22.23 -1.33
N VAL A 270 -10.99 -23.23 -1.05
CA VAL A 270 -10.60 -24.63 -1.20
C VAL A 270 -10.47 -25.02 -2.68
N SER A 271 -11.23 -24.35 -3.55
CA SER A 271 -11.23 -24.58 -5.01
C SER A 271 -9.87 -24.31 -5.66
N VAL A 272 -9.03 -23.45 -5.10
CA VAL A 272 -7.71 -23.13 -5.66
C VAL A 272 -6.81 -24.36 -5.78
N ILE A 273 -6.80 -25.22 -4.77
CA ILE A 273 -6.02 -26.46 -4.78
C ILE A 273 -6.84 -27.62 -5.31
N LEU A 274 -8.09 -27.74 -4.88
CA LEU A 274 -8.92 -28.88 -5.27
C LEU A 274 -9.22 -28.89 -6.77
N GLY A 275 -9.33 -27.72 -7.41
CA GLY A 275 -9.46 -27.61 -8.86
C GLY A 275 -8.21 -28.09 -9.63
N MET A 276 -7.06 -28.22 -8.98
CA MET A 276 -5.87 -28.79 -9.60
C MET A 276 -5.88 -30.32 -9.66
N ILE A 277 -6.71 -30.98 -8.84
CA ILE A 277 -6.79 -32.44 -8.73
C ILE A 277 -8.16 -33.03 -9.13
N HIS A 278 -9.18 -32.20 -9.18
CA HIS A 278 -10.53 -32.62 -9.54
C HIS A 278 -11.27 -31.47 -10.23
N SER A 279 -11.95 -31.71 -11.31
CA SER A 279 -12.79 -30.73 -12.00
C SER A 279 -14.23 -31.23 -12.11
N PHE A 280 -15.19 -30.31 -11.93
CA PHE A 280 -16.59 -30.61 -12.14
C PHE A 280 -17.00 -30.40 -13.60
N PRO A 281 -17.96 -31.17 -14.13
CA PRO A 281 -18.50 -30.92 -15.46
C PRO A 281 -19.06 -29.50 -15.58
N ASN A 282 -18.68 -28.79 -16.66
CA ASN A 282 -19.06 -27.40 -16.95
C ASN A 282 -18.66 -26.38 -15.84
N GLU A 283 -17.55 -26.60 -15.21
CA GLU A 283 -17.02 -25.76 -14.12
C GLU A 283 -16.90 -24.27 -14.51
N GLU A 284 -16.52 -24.00 -15.74
CA GLU A 284 -16.37 -22.64 -16.30
C GLU A 284 -17.66 -21.81 -16.26
N ASN A 285 -18.83 -22.49 -16.28
CA ASN A 285 -20.13 -21.84 -16.24
C ASN A 285 -20.73 -21.73 -14.83
N ILE A 286 -20.01 -22.21 -13.81
CA ILE A 286 -20.50 -22.19 -12.43
C ILE A 286 -20.00 -20.91 -11.74
N PRO A 287 -20.89 -20.10 -11.13
CA PRO A 287 -20.45 -18.96 -10.33
C PRO A 287 -19.46 -19.38 -9.24
N SER A 288 -18.40 -18.58 -9.04
CA SER A 288 -17.28 -18.91 -8.12
C SER A 288 -17.73 -19.32 -6.71
N HIS A 289 -18.77 -18.69 -6.14
CA HIS A 289 -19.29 -19.06 -4.82
C HIS A 289 -20.01 -20.42 -4.80
N SER A 290 -20.74 -20.75 -5.87
CA SER A 290 -21.42 -22.04 -6.01
C SER A 290 -20.44 -23.16 -6.29
N LEU A 291 -19.36 -22.86 -7.00
CA LEU A 291 -18.26 -23.79 -7.23
C LEU A 291 -17.54 -24.10 -5.92
N GLU A 292 -17.26 -23.10 -5.12
CA GLU A 292 -16.64 -23.27 -3.80
C GLU A 292 -17.50 -24.16 -2.88
N GLU A 293 -18.82 -23.95 -2.85
CA GLU A 293 -19.74 -24.81 -2.08
C GLU A 293 -19.73 -26.25 -2.59
N LYS A 294 -19.69 -26.48 -3.93
CA LYS A 294 -19.56 -27.82 -4.50
C LYS A 294 -18.29 -28.52 -4.05
N TYR A 295 -17.15 -27.84 -4.02
CA TYR A 295 -15.89 -28.41 -3.52
C TYR A 295 -15.98 -28.72 -2.02
N ILE A 296 -16.58 -27.85 -1.22
CA ILE A 296 -16.80 -28.09 0.22
C ILE A 296 -17.68 -29.34 0.43
N ASP A 297 -18.77 -29.47 -0.32
CA ASP A 297 -19.65 -30.61 -0.21
C ASP A 297 -19.02 -31.91 -0.75
N TRP A 298 -18.17 -31.80 -1.75
CA TRP A 298 -17.36 -32.94 -2.20
C TRP A 298 -16.40 -33.40 -1.11
N MET A 299 -15.71 -32.47 -0.45
CA MET A 299 -14.80 -32.79 0.66
C MET A 299 -15.48 -33.40 1.88
N ARG A 300 -16.76 -33.10 2.11
CA ARG A 300 -17.57 -33.76 3.15
C ARG A 300 -17.87 -35.22 2.82
N ARG A 301 -18.08 -35.50 1.52
CA ARG A 301 -18.38 -36.84 1.02
C ARG A 301 -17.12 -37.71 0.81
N ALA A 302 -16.00 -37.10 0.55
CA ALA A 302 -14.71 -37.73 0.28
C ALA A 302 -13.62 -37.15 1.20
N PRO A 303 -13.65 -37.50 2.52
CA PRO A 303 -12.73 -36.92 3.52
C PRO A 303 -11.24 -37.23 3.27
N GLU A 304 -10.94 -38.30 2.53
CA GLU A 304 -9.59 -38.70 2.15
C GLU A 304 -8.83 -37.61 1.37
N TYR A 305 -9.54 -36.76 0.65
CA TYR A 305 -8.97 -35.64 -0.10
C TYR A 305 -8.67 -34.41 0.78
N GLN A 306 -9.15 -34.39 2.03
CA GLN A 306 -8.84 -33.28 2.94
C GLN A 306 -7.35 -33.14 3.23
N LYS A 307 -6.54 -34.16 2.99
CA LYS A 307 -5.08 -34.11 3.07
C LYS A 307 -4.49 -33.03 2.17
N TYR A 308 -5.09 -32.73 1.01
CA TYR A 308 -4.67 -31.69 0.07
C TYR A 308 -5.02 -30.25 0.51
N LEU A 309 -5.59 -30.08 1.68
CA LEU A 309 -5.78 -28.80 2.34
C LEU A 309 -4.99 -28.69 3.64
N LYS A 310 -4.12 -29.68 3.94
CA LYS A 310 -3.37 -29.74 5.19
C LYS A 310 -1.88 -29.79 4.92
N ILE A 311 -1.14 -29.06 5.73
CA ILE A 311 0.31 -29.24 5.89
C ILE A 311 0.53 -29.85 7.27
N ASN A 312 1.16 -31.03 7.30
CA ASN A 312 1.17 -31.90 8.46
C ASN A 312 -0.28 -32.22 8.91
N SER A 313 -0.69 -31.88 10.13
CA SER A 313 -2.06 -32.10 10.63
C SER A 313 -2.95 -30.86 10.56
N THR A 314 -2.46 -29.74 10.04
CA THR A 314 -3.11 -28.43 10.12
C THR A 314 -3.68 -28.01 8.78
N PHE A 315 -4.96 -27.63 8.74
CA PHE A 315 -5.55 -26.97 7.57
C PHE A 315 -4.86 -25.62 7.31
N VAL A 316 -4.55 -25.35 6.05
CA VAL A 316 -3.92 -24.12 5.59
C VAL A 316 -4.86 -23.33 4.71
N TYR A 317 -4.74 -22.00 4.75
CA TYR A 317 -5.55 -21.10 3.93
C TYR A 317 -4.79 -20.76 2.66
N ILE A 318 -5.40 -21.02 1.51
CA ILE A 318 -4.77 -20.82 0.20
C ILE A 318 -5.56 -19.77 -0.57
N MET A 319 -4.85 -18.76 -1.08
CA MET A 319 -5.41 -17.62 -1.78
C MET A 319 -4.74 -17.48 -3.14
N ASP A 320 -5.54 -17.30 -4.20
CA ASP A 320 -5.05 -17.07 -5.56
C ASP A 320 -4.62 -15.61 -5.75
N LEU A 321 -3.41 -15.39 -6.27
CA LEU A 321 -2.80 -14.09 -6.53
C LEU A 321 -2.46 -13.85 -8.00
N SER A 322 -2.96 -14.63 -8.92
CA SER A 322 -2.50 -14.70 -10.32
C SER A 322 -2.41 -13.36 -11.07
N LYS A 323 -3.00 -12.27 -10.56
CA LYS A 323 -3.11 -10.97 -11.25
C LYS A 323 -2.71 -9.77 -10.40
N TYR A 324 -2.06 -9.97 -9.24
CA TYR A 324 -1.99 -8.94 -8.22
C TYR A 324 -0.55 -8.69 -7.76
N TYR A 325 -0.26 -7.43 -7.45
CA TYR A 325 1.02 -7.00 -6.89
C TYR A 325 0.79 -6.55 -5.44
N PHE A 326 1.53 -7.09 -4.49
CA PHE A 326 1.47 -6.60 -3.11
C PHE A 326 1.95 -5.16 -3.03
N LEU A 327 1.24 -4.34 -2.26
CA LEU A 327 1.63 -2.95 -2.03
C LEU A 327 3.01 -2.87 -1.36
N SER A 328 3.35 -3.80 -0.46
CA SER A 328 4.69 -3.87 0.15
C SER A 328 5.79 -4.00 -0.90
N HIS A 329 5.67 -4.91 -1.85
CA HIS A 329 6.66 -5.07 -2.93
C HIS A 329 6.75 -3.83 -3.83
N ILE A 330 5.61 -3.19 -4.12
CA ILE A 330 5.60 -1.94 -4.88
C ILE A 330 6.37 -0.84 -4.12
N LEU A 331 6.16 -0.73 -2.80
CA LEU A 331 6.85 0.26 -1.97
C LEU A 331 8.34 -0.03 -1.87
N ASP A 332 8.73 -1.29 -1.71
CA ASP A 332 10.13 -1.68 -1.68
C ASP A 332 10.84 -1.32 -3.00
N GLN A 333 10.20 -1.60 -4.14
CA GLN A 333 10.72 -1.20 -5.46
C GLN A 333 10.74 0.32 -5.65
N LEU A 334 9.71 1.02 -5.14
CA LEU A 334 9.61 2.48 -5.23
C LEU A 334 10.72 3.19 -4.44
N HIS A 335 11.24 2.56 -3.39
CA HIS A 335 12.26 3.14 -2.51
C HIS A 335 13.64 2.46 -2.61
N ASP A 336 13.80 1.47 -3.49
CA ASP A 336 15.11 0.86 -3.76
C ASP A 336 15.95 1.75 -4.70
N ILE A 337 16.58 2.74 -4.10
CA ILE A 337 17.45 3.70 -4.80
C ILE A 337 18.95 3.40 -4.63
N LYS A 338 19.34 2.31 -3.96
CA LYS A 338 20.76 2.01 -3.69
C LYS A 338 21.59 1.94 -4.96
N HIS A 339 21.05 1.25 -5.99
CA HIS A 339 21.69 1.14 -7.29
C HIS A 339 21.79 2.51 -8.01
N LEU A 340 20.85 3.45 -7.75
CA LEU A 340 20.88 4.79 -8.31
C LEU A 340 21.95 5.64 -7.65
N ILE A 341 22.17 5.48 -6.33
CA ILE A 341 23.23 6.17 -5.60
C ILE A 341 24.60 5.68 -6.10
N ALA A 342 24.80 4.36 -6.19
CA ALA A 342 26.03 3.80 -6.72
C ALA A 342 26.31 4.27 -8.15
N ARG A 343 25.29 4.29 -9.02
CA ARG A 343 25.36 4.79 -10.37
C ARG A 343 25.70 6.28 -10.43
N GLU A 344 25.07 7.11 -9.61
CA GLU A 344 25.35 8.56 -9.53
C GLU A 344 26.82 8.81 -9.16
N ILE A 345 27.37 8.07 -8.19
CA ILE A 345 28.77 8.16 -7.79
C ILE A 345 29.71 7.74 -8.93
N THR A 346 29.39 6.67 -9.65
CA THR A 346 30.26 6.13 -10.69
C THR A 346 30.18 6.90 -12.00
N GLU A 347 29.00 7.30 -12.47
CA GLU A 347 28.79 8.04 -13.72
C GLU A 347 29.21 9.50 -13.64
N ASN A 348 29.24 10.08 -12.44
CA ASN A 348 29.61 11.49 -12.20
C ASN A 348 30.86 11.59 -11.32
N ALA A 349 31.81 10.70 -11.54
CA ALA A 349 33.04 10.61 -10.78
C ALA A 349 33.90 11.88 -10.90
N GLU A 350 33.83 12.58 -12.03
CA GLU A 350 34.50 13.86 -12.26
C GLU A 350 34.15 14.92 -11.21
N ASN A 351 32.96 14.89 -10.65
CA ASN A 351 32.52 15.84 -9.63
C ASN A 351 33.45 15.87 -8.41
N ILE A 352 34.14 14.76 -8.10
CA ILE A 352 35.11 14.71 -7.00
C ILE A 352 36.36 15.55 -7.32
N TRP A 353 36.74 15.61 -8.62
CA TRP A 353 37.97 16.27 -9.05
C TRP A 353 37.74 17.75 -9.37
N GLU A 354 36.49 18.14 -9.64
CA GLU A 354 36.10 19.51 -10.00
C GLU A 354 35.04 20.06 -9.01
N PRO A 355 35.48 20.68 -7.90
CA PRO A 355 34.56 21.16 -6.85
C PRO A 355 33.48 22.14 -7.36
N ALA A 356 33.76 22.89 -8.43
CA ALA A 356 32.79 23.79 -9.02
C ALA A 356 31.62 23.02 -9.70
N ILE A 357 31.90 21.89 -10.35
CA ILE A 357 30.89 21.00 -10.92
C ILE A 357 30.08 20.34 -9.81
N TYR A 358 30.76 19.88 -8.76
CA TYR A 358 30.10 19.31 -7.58
C TYR A 358 29.11 20.30 -6.96
N LYS A 359 29.57 21.54 -6.69
CA LYS A 359 28.71 22.61 -6.16
C LYS A 359 27.52 22.90 -7.07
N GLY A 360 27.74 22.99 -8.37
CA GLY A 360 26.69 23.23 -9.36
C GLY A 360 25.64 22.14 -9.41
N ARG A 361 26.04 20.86 -9.23
CA ARG A 361 25.15 19.71 -9.28
C ARG A 361 24.40 19.47 -7.98
N TYR A 362 25.08 19.51 -6.84
CA TYR A 362 24.50 19.13 -5.54
C TYR A 362 24.11 20.33 -4.66
N GLY A 363 24.43 21.57 -5.09
CA GLY A 363 23.97 22.79 -4.43
C GLY A 363 24.66 23.11 -3.10
N THR A 364 25.72 22.38 -2.75
CA THR A 364 26.43 22.54 -1.46
C THR A 364 27.89 22.94 -1.70
N GLU A 365 28.36 23.92 -0.94
CA GLU A 365 29.79 24.12 -0.72
C GLU A 365 30.25 23.04 0.26
N ASN A 366 31.11 22.14 -0.19
CA ASN A 366 31.40 20.98 0.63
C ASN A 366 32.92 20.77 0.76
N ASP A 367 33.42 21.08 1.93
CA ASP A 367 34.78 20.73 2.35
C ASP A 367 35.00 19.20 2.23
N ALA A 368 33.93 18.39 2.37
CA ALA A 368 33.98 16.93 2.21
C ALA A 368 34.54 16.48 0.87
N VAL A 369 34.33 17.22 -0.22
CA VAL A 369 34.89 16.84 -1.54
C VAL A 369 36.40 17.06 -1.55
N LEU A 370 36.89 18.15 -0.94
CA LEU A 370 38.32 18.40 -0.80
C LEU A 370 38.98 17.34 0.09
N GLU A 371 38.30 16.97 1.17
CA GLU A 371 38.78 15.91 2.07
C GLU A 371 38.77 14.52 1.38
N ILE A 372 37.75 14.18 0.58
CA ILE A 372 37.73 12.97 -0.23
C ILE A 372 38.92 12.93 -1.20
N ARG A 373 39.25 14.05 -1.82
CA ARG A 373 40.43 14.13 -2.71
C ARG A 373 41.73 13.88 -1.92
N ASP A 374 41.85 14.38 -0.71
CA ASP A 374 43.01 14.13 0.15
C ASP A 374 43.10 12.67 0.61
N VAL A 375 41.94 12.04 0.88
CA VAL A 375 41.83 10.59 1.13
C VAL A 375 42.27 9.79 -0.09
N PHE A 376 41.81 10.18 -1.29
CA PHE A 376 42.28 9.57 -2.51
C PHE A 376 43.78 9.69 -2.73
N ASN A 377 44.36 10.90 -2.59
CA ASN A 377 45.77 11.14 -2.82
C ASN A 377 46.66 10.26 -1.89
N ARG A 378 46.25 10.14 -0.63
CA ARG A 378 46.93 9.23 0.33
C ARG A 378 46.77 7.76 -0.08
N SER A 379 45.59 7.37 -0.55
CA SER A 379 45.32 6.01 -1.01
C SER A 379 46.11 5.66 -2.26
N ALA A 380 46.21 6.58 -3.21
CA ALA A 380 46.96 6.38 -4.45
C ALA A 380 48.47 6.08 -4.19
N VAL A 381 49.06 6.74 -3.19
CA VAL A 381 50.43 6.39 -2.77
C VAL A 381 50.52 4.97 -2.23
N ASN A 382 49.53 4.53 -1.45
CA ASN A 382 49.53 3.18 -0.90
C ASN A 382 49.28 2.11 -2.00
N VAL A 383 48.45 2.43 -3.00
CA VAL A 383 48.23 1.56 -4.19
C VAL A 383 49.51 1.38 -4.98
N ARG A 384 50.27 2.47 -5.21
CA ARG A 384 51.55 2.39 -5.91
C ARG A 384 52.55 1.55 -5.17
N ARG A 385 52.65 1.68 -3.82
CA ARG A 385 53.46 0.78 -3.01
C ARG A 385 53.04 -0.71 -3.12
N LEU A 386 51.71 -0.94 -3.23
CA LEU A 386 51.20 -2.30 -3.41
C LEU A 386 51.62 -2.88 -4.79
N VAL A 387 51.51 -2.05 -5.85
CA VAL A 387 51.99 -2.37 -7.20
C VAL A 387 53.47 -2.77 -7.21
N ASP A 388 54.32 -1.95 -6.54
CA ASP A 388 55.77 -2.21 -6.44
C ASP A 388 56.04 -3.50 -5.64
N ARG A 389 55.33 -3.69 -4.51
CA ARG A 389 55.48 -4.85 -3.63
C ARG A 389 55.17 -6.16 -4.36
N ASP A 390 54.05 -6.17 -5.13
CA ASP A 390 53.56 -7.38 -5.79
C ASP A 390 54.17 -7.57 -7.17
N GLY A 391 55.14 -6.75 -7.56
CA GLY A 391 55.93 -6.88 -8.82
C GLY A 391 55.04 -6.80 -10.07
N ILE A 392 53.96 -5.98 -10.03
CA ILE A 392 53.03 -5.84 -11.14
C ILE A 392 53.72 -5.14 -12.31
N THR A 393 53.94 -5.89 -13.38
CA THR A 393 54.63 -5.39 -14.60
C THR A 393 53.73 -4.52 -15.48
N THR A 394 52.43 -4.64 -15.35
CA THR A 394 51.45 -3.82 -16.08
C THR A 394 51.40 -2.41 -15.48
N THR A 395 51.55 -1.38 -16.32
CA THR A 395 51.46 0.01 -15.87
C THR A 395 50.03 0.33 -15.34
N VAL A 396 49.94 0.67 -14.06
CA VAL A 396 48.72 1.12 -13.42
C VAL A 396 48.58 2.66 -13.59
N SER A 397 47.61 3.09 -14.36
CA SER A 397 47.38 4.53 -14.58
C SER A 397 46.62 5.17 -13.40
N ASP A 398 46.81 6.48 -13.24
CA ASP A 398 46.08 7.25 -12.23
C ASP A 398 44.55 7.15 -12.41
N TYR A 399 44.09 7.08 -13.67
CA TYR A 399 42.68 6.85 -14.00
C TYR A 399 42.18 5.49 -13.45
N GLN A 400 42.98 4.44 -13.53
CA GLN A 400 42.60 3.13 -12.96
C GLN A 400 42.49 3.22 -11.43
N ILE A 401 43.43 3.89 -10.77
CA ILE A 401 43.42 4.06 -9.32
C ILE A 401 42.16 4.87 -8.92
N GLN A 402 41.83 5.92 -9.66
CA GLN A 402 40.61 6.69 -9.46
C GLN A 402 39.37 5.84 -9.60
N SER A 403 39.26 5.05 -10.68
CA SER A 403 38.14 4.16 -10.93
C SER A 403 37.94 3.14 -9.81
N TRP A 404 39.00 2.55 -9.30
CA TRP A 404 38.97 1.61 -8.18
C TRP A 404 38.52 2.29 -6.87
N PHE A 405 39.02 3.47 -6.58
CA PHE A 405 38.59 4.25 -5.42
C PHE A 405 37.12 4.61 -5.48
N ILE A 406 36.64 5.07 -6.63
CA ILE A 406 35.24 5.42 -6.87
C ILE A 406 34.33 4.19 -6.71
N THR A 407 34.76 3.03 -7.22
CA THR A 407 34.02 1.77 -7.02
C THR A 407 33.79 1.50 -5.52
N HIS A 408 34.79 1.72 -4.67
CA HIS A 408 34.65 1.52 -3.23
C HIS A 408 33.85 2.65 -2.54
N LEU A 409 33.91 3.87 -3.05
CA LEU A 409 33.01 4.95 -2.58
C LEU A 409 31.53 4.64 -2.89
N ALA A 410 31.28 3.86 -3.95
CA ALA A 410 29.96 3.38 -4.33
C ALA A 410 29.55 2.05 -3.65
N ASP A 411 30.25 1.63 -2.61
CA ASP A 411 30.09 0.34 -1.92
C ASP A 411 30.29 -0.92 -2.81
N GLY A 412 30.95 -0.74 -3.96
CA GLY A 412 31.31 -1.82 -4.86
C GLY A 412 32.62 -2.50 -4.47
N GLN A 413 32.94 -3.57 -5.20
CA GLN A 413 34.21 -4.28 -5.12
C GLN A 413 34.79 -4.51 -6.52
N ILE A 414 36.11 -4.48 -6.62
CA ILE A 414 36.79 -4.79 -7.88
C ILE A 414 36.74 -6.29 -8.07
N SER A 415 36.21 -6.76 -9.22
CA SER A 415 36.14 -8.19 -9.55
C SER A 415 37.47 -8.70 -10.11
N ALA A 416 38.01 -9.79 -9.53
CA ALA A 416 39.18 -10.44 -10.04
C ALA A 416 38.95 -11.02 -11.45
N ASN A 417 37.75 -11.53 -11.73
CA ASN A 417 37.41 -12.15 -13.01
C ASN A 417 37.35 -11.17 -14.20
N SER A 418 37.22 -9.88 -13.95
CA SER A 418 37.17 -8.84 -14.96
C SER A 418 38.46 -8.01 -15.09
N SER A 419 39.49 -8.38 -14.33
CA SER A 419 40.77 -7.67 -14.29
C SER A 419 41.90 -8.45 -14.94
N SER A 420 42.82 -7.73 -15.59
CA SER A 420 44.07 -8.28 -16.09
C SER A 420 45.17 -8.47 -15.02
N TYR A 421 44.80 -8.28 -13.77
CA TYR A 421 45.72 -8.33 -12.64
C TYR A 421 45.58 -9.64 -11.86
N PRO A 422 46.64 -10.08 -11.15
CA PRO A 422 46.57 -11.26 -10.31
C PRO A 422 45.48 -11.15 -9.21
N GLU A 423 44.83 -12.26 -8.91
CA GLU A 423 43.75 -12.30 -7.90
C GLU A 423 44.18 -11.82 -6.52
N ASN A 424 45.41 -12.22 -6.09
CA ASN A 424 45.95 -11.76 -4.81
C ASN A 424 46.10 -10.25 -4.74
N PHE A 425 46.59 -9.64 -5.82
CA PHE A 425 46.68 -8.17 -5.92
C PHE A 425 45.30 -7.50 -5.80
N ILE A 426 44.29 -8.01 -6.51
CA ILE A 426 42.91 -7.50 -6.44
C ILE A 426 42.33 -7.63 -5.03
N ASN A 427 42.60 -8.76 -4.36
CA ASN A 427 42.15 -8.97 -2.98
C ASN A 427 42.79 -8.00 -2.01
N ASP A 428 44.11 -7.75 -2.14
CA ASP A 428 44.81 -6.77 -1.30
C ASP A 428 44.41 -5.35 -1.61
N LEU A 429 44.15 -5.02 -2.87
CA LEU A 429 43.62 -3.71 -3.30
C LEU A 429 42.22 -3.45 -2.72
N ASN A 430 41.31 -4.42 -2.80
CA ASN A 430 39.98 -4.33 -2.18
C ASN A 430 40.08 -4.15 -0.66
N ARG A 431 40.99 -4.85 0.01
CA ARG A 431 41.23 -4.70 1.46
C ARG A 431 41.76 -3.32 1.80
N LEU A 432 42.68 -2.79 1.00
CA LEU A 432 43.26 -1.44 1.18
C LEU A 432 42.17 -0.37 1.08
N PHE A 433 41.36 -0.37 0.01
CA PHE A 433 40.32 0.64 -0.15
C PHE A 433 39.21 0.49 0.88
N LYS A 434 38.80 -0.74 1.22
CA LYS A 434 37.81 -0.98 2.28
C LYS A 434 38.30 -0.39 3.62
N LYS A 435 39.57 -0.59 3.95
CA LYS A 435 40.17 0.00 5.13
C LYS A 435 40.19 1.53 5.04
N THR A 436 40.61 2.07 3.91
CA THR A 436 40.68 3.54 3.69
C THR A 436 39.31 4.17 3.86
N VAL A 437 38.24 3.60 3.29
CA VAL A 437 36.85 4.06 3.45
C VAL A 437 36.40 3.98 4.90
N SER A 438 36.77 2.89 5.60
CA SER A 438 36.45 2.74 7.03
C SER A 438 37.20 3.72 7.93
N ASP A 439 38.49 3.96 7.68
CA ASP A 439 39.33 4.88 8.48
C ASP A 439 38.92 6.36 8.31
N HIS A 440 38.18 6.68 7.23
CA HIS A 440 37.66 8.03 6.93
C HIS A 440 36.12 8.01 6.75
N SER A 441 35.46 7.19 7.56
CA SER A 441 34.00 6.99 7.47
C SER A 441 33.20 8.27 7.64
N ASP A 442 33.62 9.19 8.51
CA ASP A 442 32.98 10.48 8.74
C ASP A 442 32.85 11.31 7.45
N VAL A 443 33.97 11.48 6.73
CA VAL A 443 34.01 12.22 5.46
C VAL A 443 33.22 11.50 4.36
N VAL A 444 33.43 10.18 4.27
CA VAL A 444 32.73 9.35 3.26
C VAL A 444 31.23 9.35 3.49
N GLU A 445 30.77 9.31 4.74
CA GLU A 445 29.33 9.37 5.05
C GLU A 445 28.73 10.73 4.69
N VAL A 446 29.40 11.84 4.95
CA VAL A 446 28.93 13.18 4.53
C VAL A 446 28.82 13.26 3.01
N TYR A 447 29.82 12.78 2.28
CA TYR A 447 29.79 12.74 0.82
C TYR A 447 28.63 11.87 0.30
N ARG A 448 28.51 10.63 0.79
CA ARG A 448 27.45 9.71 0.39
C ARG A 448 26.06 10.24 0.74
N LYS A 449 25.92 10.91 1.89
CA LYS A 449 24.67 11.54 2.30
C LYS A 449 24.25 12.62 1.31
N THR A 450 25.15 13.48 0.90
CA THR A 450 24.86 14.54 -0.08
C THR A 450 24.38 13.94 -1.41
N ILE A 451 25.07 12.91 -1.91
CA ILE A 451 24.65 12.19 -3.13
C ILE A 451 23.31 11.51 -2.93
N LYS A 452 23.13 10.83 -1.80
CA LYS A 452 21.85 10.19 -1.46
C LYS A 452 20.71 11.19 -1.45
N ASP A 453 20.88 12.34 -0.82
CA ASP A 453 19.83 13.38 -0.73
C ASP A 453 19.48 13.92 -2.13
N TYR A 454 20.47 14.14 -2.99
CA TYR A 454 20.25 14.56 -4.38
C TYR A 454 19.51 13.49 -5.20
N VAL A 455 19.98 12.25 -5.15
CA VAL A 455 19.36 11.12 -5.88
C VAL A 455 17.94 10.92 -5.38
N TYR A 456 17.74 10.98 -4.06
CA TYR A 456 16.42 10.81 -3.46
C TYR A 456 15.45 11.90 -3.93
N MET A 457 15.85 13.16 -3.93
CA MET A 457 15.01 14.26 -4.41
C MET A 457 14.71 14.16 -5.91
N SER A 458 15.72 13.81 -6.72
CA SER A 458 15.55 13.61 -8.16
C SER A 458 14.61 12.43 -8.47
N TYR A 459 14.72 11.35 -7.71
CA TYR A 459 13.87 10.18 -7.84
C TYR A 459 12.45 10.46 -7.35
N PHE A 460 12.31 11.16 -6.24
CA PHE A 460 11.04 11.62 -5.69
C PHE A 460 10.25 12.43 -6.74
N GLU A 461 10.86 13.40 -7.40
CA GLU A 461 10.20 14.18 -8.45
C GLU A 461 9.70 13.31 -9.63
N ARG A 462 10.45 12.29 -10.03
CA ARG A 462 10.02 11.32 -11.06
C ARG A 462 8.89 10.42 -10.62
N SER A 463 8.84 10.10 -9.33
CA SER A 463 7.89 9.14 -8.74
C SER A 463 6.64 9.82 -8.16
N ARG A 464 6.55 11.16 -8.19
CA ARG A 464 5.43 11.95 -7.63
C ARG A 464 4.05 11.44 -8.08
N ALA A 465 3.89 11.17 -9.37
CA ALA A 465 2.61 10.71 -9.91
C ALA A 465 2.21 9.36 -9.30
N GLN A 466 3.16 8.42 -9.14
CA GLN A 466 2.92 7.12 -8.52
C GLN A 466 2.56 7.28 -7.03
N MET A 467 3.33 8.07 -6.29
CA MET A 467 3.08 8.33 -4.86
C MET A 467 1.71 8.98 -4.66
N THR A 468 1.35 9.96 -5.49
CA THR A 468 0.05 10.63 -5.44
C THR A 468 -1.09 9.66 -5.74
N ALA A 469 -0.96 8.83 -6.79
CA ALA A 469 -1.99 7.88 -7.19
C ALA A 469 -2.21 6.79 -6.13
N ILE A 470 -1.13 6.25 -5.55
CA ILE A 470 -1.22 5.27 -4.45
C ILE A 470 -1.87 5.90 -3.21
N THR A 471 -1.48 7.14 -2.85
CA THR A 471 -2.09 7.89 -1.73
C THR A 471 -3.58 8.10 -1.95
N THR A 472 -3.99 8.53 -3.15
CA THR A 472 -5.40 8.70 -3.54
C THR A 472 -6.17 7.39 -3.36
N SER A 473 -5.62 6.27 -3.82
CA SER A 473 -6.26 4.96 -3.74
C SER A 473 -6.37 4.46 -2.29
N LEU A 474 -5.36 4.71 -1.43
CA LEU A 474 -5.43 4.40 0.00
C LEU A 474 -6.56 5.16 0.70
N LEU A 475 -6.70 6.46 0.39
CA LEU A 475 -7.78 7.28 0.93
C LEU A 475 -9.16 6.82 0.43
N ASP A 476 -9.28 6.44 -0.85
CA ASP A 476 -10.52 5.91 -1.41
C ASP A 476 -10.93 4.58 -0.75
N VAL A 477 -9.99 3.67 -0.53
CA VAL A 477 -10.23 2.43 0.21
C VAL A 477 -10.73 2.72 1.63
N LEU A 478 -10.12 3.68 2.32
CA LEU A 478 -10.54 4.09 3.67
C LEU A 478 -11.97 4.68 3.66
N ALA A 479 -12.30 5.52 2.70
CA ALA A 479 -13.64 6.08 2.52
C ALA A 479 -14.68 4.97 2.21
N TRP A 480 -14.29 3.98 1.42
CA TRP A 480 -15.12 2.83 1.13
C TRP A 480 -15.45 2.01 2.37
N PHE A 481 -14.47 1.71 3.21
CA PHE A 481 -14.70 1.02 4.49
C PHE A 481 -15.71 1.75 5.35
N ARG A 482 -15.60 3.07 5.42
CA ARG A 482 -16.57 3.89 6.15
C ARG A 482 -17.98 3.80 5.55
N LYS A 483 -18.10 3.89 4.22
CA LYS A 483 -19.38 3.76 3.49
C LYS A 483 -20.03 2.41 3.80
N LYS A 484 -19.24 1.33 3.77
CA LYS A 484 -19.70 -0.05 4.02
C LYS A 484 -19.81 -0.42 5.50
N ARG A 485 -19.41 0.47 6.42
CA ARG A 485 -19.39 0.26 7.88
C ARG A 485 -18.58 -0.97 8.31
N VAL A 486 -17.49 -1.19 7.63
CA VAL A 486 -16.52 -2.25 7.92
C VAL A 486 -15.22 -1.59 8.39
N SER A 487 -14.55 -2.18 9.37
CA SER A 487 -13.18 -1.84 9.75
C SER A 487 -12.31 -3.07 9.60
N MET A 488 -11.16 -2.91 8.97
CA MET A 488 -10.20 -3.98 8.72
C MET A 488 -9.34 -4.30 9.92
N ARG A 489 -8.94 -3.28 10.68
CA ARG A 489 -8.15 -3.33 11.92
C ARG A 489 -6.69 -3.80 11.78
N ASP A 490 -6.33 -4.50 10.73
CA ASP A 490 -4.94 -4.89 10.42
C ASP A 490 -4.57 -4.46 9.00
N LEU A 491 -4.83 -3.19 8.68
CA LEU A 491 -4.36 -2.61 7.43
C LEU A 491 -2.85 -2.41 7.48
N LYS A 492 -2.17 -2.89 6.45
CA LYS A 492 -0.73 -2.75 6.22
C LYS A 492 -0.44 -3.02 4.75
N PRO A 493 0.75 -2.65 4.23
CA PRO A 493 1.08 -2.89 2.83
C PRO A 493 1.00 -4.36 2.40
N ASP A 494 1.31 -5.31 3.30
CA ASP A 494 1.21 -6.75 3.01
C ASP A 494 -0.23 -7.26 2.88
N ASN A 495 -1.20 -6.52 3.42
CA ASN A 495 -2.62 -6.86 3.37
C ASN A 495 -3.37 -6.09 2.28
N LEU A 496 -2.65 -5.33 1.46
CA LEU A 496 -3.16 -4.62 0.30
C LEU A 496 -2.47 -5.11 -0.96
N PHE A 497 -3.23 -5.26 -2.01
CA PHE A 497 -2.70 -5.55 -3.34
C PHE A 497 -3.21 -4.54 -4.36
N VAL A 498 -2.50 -4.47 -5.47
CA VAL A 498 -2.80 -3.60 -6.59
C VAL A 498 -3.05 -4.47 -7.82
N ALA A 499 -4.19 -4.25 -8.47
CA ALA A 499 -4.55 -4.88 -9.72
C ALA A 499 -4.53 -3.84 -10.85
N GLY A 500 -3.78 -4.12 -11.91
CA GLY A 500 -3.67 -3.29 -13.10
C GLY A 500 -3.24 -4.16 -14.28
N ASP A 501 -3.10 -3.57 -15.45
CA ASP A 501 -2.61 -4.28 -16.63
C ASP A 501 -1.14 -4.70 -16.45
N PRO A 502 -0.81 -6.01 -16.35
CA PRO A 502 0.56 -6.47 -16.14
C PRO A 502 1.54 -6.00 -17.23
N ALA A 503 1.06 -5.83 -18.47
CA ALA A 503 1.89 -5.35 -19.57
C ALA A 503 2.33 -3.89 -19.42
N ARG A 504 1.64 -3.13 -18.58
CA ARG A 504 1.90 -1.73 -18.30
C ARG A 504 2.56 -1.48 -16.93
N TYR A 505 2.92 -2.52 -16.20
CA TYR A 505 3.64 -2.36 -14.93
C TYR A 505 5.05 -1.78 -15.16
N PRO A 506 5.52 -0.81 -14.38
CA PRO A 506 4.85 -0.07 -13.31
C PRO A 506 4.12 1.21 -13.76
N LEU A 507 3.92 1.44 -15.07
CA LEU A 507 3.41 2.69 -15.62
C LEU A 507 1.96 2.98 -15.18
N PHE A 508 1.12 1.97 -15.03
CA PHE A 508 -0.25 2.14 -14.56
C PHE A 508 -0.34 2.73 -13.15
N LEU A 509 0.71 2.59 -12.32
CA LEU A 509 0.76 3.18 -10.98
C LEU A 509 0.77 4.72 -10.98
N ARG A 510 0.96 5.37 -12.13
CA ARG A 510 0.96 6.83 -12.25
C ARG A 510 -0.42 7.47 -12.17
N SER A 511 -1.48 6.69 -12.27
CA SER A 511 -2.85 7.19 -12.23
C SER A 511 -3.73 6.26 -11.39
N ALA A 512 -4.40 6.80 -10.40
CA ALA A 512 -5.35 6.06 -9.56
C ALA A 512 -6.56 5.48 -10.34
N ARG A 513 -6.75 5.89 -11.59
CA ARG A 513 -7.81 5.38 -12.48
C ARG A 513 -7.37 4.15 -13.28
N GLU A 514 -6.07 3.86 -13.32
CA GLU A 514 -5.52 2.76 -14.12
C GLU A 514 -5.29 1.48 -13.32
N PHE A 515 -5.51 1.52 -12.02
CA PHE A 515 -5.42 0.35 -11.16
C PHE A 515 -6.49 0.38 -10.08
N SER A 516 -6.84 -0.77 -9.57
CA SER A 516 -7.65 -0.91 -8.36
C SER A 516 -6.80 -1.38 -7.19
N MET A 517 -7.14 -0.92 -5.98
CA MET A 517 -6.53 -1.40 -4.75
C MET A 517 -7.50 -2.34 -4.05
N GLY A 518 -7.06 -3.55 -3.80
CA GLY A 518 -7.83 -4.59 -3.15
C GLY A 518 -7.21 -5.05 -1.83
N ILE A 519 -7.87 -6.00 -1.18
CA ILE A 519 -7.58 -6.40 0.19
C ILE A 519 -7.40 -7.91 0.26
N ILE A 520 -6.40 -8.33 1.01
CA ILE A 520 -6.18 -9.71 1.41
C ILE A 520 -6.19 -9.80 2.94
N ASP A 521 -6.58 -10.94 3.48
CA ASP A 521 -6.61 -11.19 4.92
C ASP A 521 -7.62 -10.32 5.69
N VAL A 522 -8.89 -10.67 5.57
CA VAL A 522 -9.99 -9.99 6.26
C VAL A 522 -10.37 -10.64 7.61
N GLU A 523 -9.51 -11.48 8.18
CA GLU A 523 -9.78 -12.25 9.42
C GLU A 523 -10.11 -11.35 10.62
N THR A 524 -9.46 -10.20 10.72
CA THR A 524 -9.64 -9.23 11.81
C THR A 524 -10.77 -8.24 11.54
N ALA A 525 -11.36 -8.25 10.35
CA ALA A 525 -12.35 -7.29 9.94
C ALA A 525 -13.65 -7.40 10.75
N VAL A 526 -14.28 -6.25 10.98
CA VAL A 526 -15.49 -6.12 11.78
C VAL A 526 -16.52 -5.31 11.03
N ASP A 527 -17.69 -5.91 10.87
CA ASP A 527 -18.89 -5.19 10.48
C ASP A 527 -19.47 -4.47 11.70
N PHE A 528 -19.47 -3.14 11.69
CA PHE A 528 -20.03 -2.32 12.76
C PHE A 528 -21.38 -1.68 12.38
N GLU A 529 -22.06 -2.24 11.40
CA GLU A 529 -23.41 -1.81 11.05
C GLU A 529 -24.35 -2.05 12.24
N LYS A 530 -25.05 -1.01 12.66
CA LYS A 530 -26.05 -1.09 13.72
C LYS A 530 -27.31 -1.77 13.19
N SER A 531 -27.36 -3.09 13.27
CA SER A 531 -28.65 -3.79 13.29
C SER A 531 -29.30 -3.52 14.65
N LYS A 532 -30.58 -3.13 14.66
CA LYS A 532 -31.32 -2.74 15.86
C LYS A 532 -31.24 -3.74 17.04
N ASN A 533 -30.78 -4.97 16.78
CA ASN A 533 -30.77 -6.08 17.74
C ASN A 533 -29.45 -6.84 17.86
N LYS A 534 -28.36 -6.42 17.17
CA LYS A 534 -27.09 -7.15 17.26
C LYS A 534 -25.99 -6.27 17.86
N LYS A 535 -25.38 -6.72 18.96
CA LYS A 535 -24.13 -6.15 19.48
C LYS A 535 -23.03 -6.36 18.44
N VAL A 536 -22.19 -5.34 18.21
CA VAL A 536 -21.00 -5.49 17.38
C VAL A 536 -20.14 -6.63 17.93
N ARG A 537 -19.81 -7.58 17.07
CA ARG A 537 -18.99 -8.74 17.44
C ARG A 537 -17.64 -8.28 18.02
N GLN A 538 -17.17 -8.92 19.08
CA GLN A 538 -15.81 -8.73 19.57
C GLN A 538 -14.82 -9.28 18.54
N PRO A 539 -13.96 -8.44 17.93
CA PRO A 539 -12.94 -8.92 17.00
C PRO A 539 -11.80 -9.60 17.76
N LEU A 540 -10.96 -10.27 17.02
CA LEU A 540 -9.66 -10.72 17.54
C LEU A 540 -8.87 -9.50 18.02
N LEU A 541 -8.30 -9.62 19.22
CA LEU A 541 -7.45 -8.57 19.80
C LEU A 541 -6.04 -8.70 19.21
N GLY A 542 -5.67 -7.76 18.36
CA GLY A 542 -4.39 -7.76 17.69
C GLY A 542 -4.31 -6.69 16.62
N GLY A 543 -3.13 -6.52 16.09
CA GLY A 543 -2.75 -5.61 15.02
C GLY A 543 -1.23 -5.56 14.93
N THR A 544 -0.73 -5.12 13.81
CA THR A 544 0.71 -4.96 13.57
C THR A 544 1.21 -3.70 14.29
N PRO A 545 2.22 -3.76 15.17
CA PRO A 545 2.64 -2.66 16.04
C PRO A 545 2.87 -1.33 15.34
N PHE A 546 3.46 -1.34 14.15
CA PHE A 546 3.74 -0.12 13.37
C PHE A 546 2.47 0.60 12.87
N TYR A 547 1.36 -0.12 12.73
CA TYR A 547 0.09 0.38 12.17
C TYR A 547 -1.03 0.42 13.20
N ALA A 548 -0.81 -0.13 14.40
CA ALA A 548 -1.83 -0.29 15.43
C ALA A 548 -1.78 0.83 16.48
N THR A 549 -2.90 1.01 17.18
CA THR A 549 -3.02 1.80 18.42
C THR A 549 -3.37 0.89 19.59
N PRO A 550 -3.27 1.33 20.86
CA PRO A 550 -3.69 0.56 22.01
C PRO A 550 -5.12 0.03 21.93
N SER A 551 -6.02 0.76 21.25
CA SER A 551 -7.42 0.36 21.08
C SER A 551 -7.61 -0.96 20.32
N HIS A 552 -6.64 -1.40 19.51
CA HIS A 552 -6.70 -2.69 18.81
C HIS A 552 -6.65 -3.90 19.76
N PHE A 553 -6.07 -3.72 20.93
CA PHE A 553 -5.80 -4.78 21.91
C PHE A 553 -6.77 -4.77 23.10
N ILE A 554 -7.80 -3.92 23.04
CA ILE A 554 -8.78 -3.74 24.11
C ILE A 554 -10.16 -4.23 23.68
N LYS A 555 -10.90 -4.79 24.63
CA LYS A 555 -12.27 -5.27 24.41
C LYS A 555 -13.24 -4.13 24.11
N ASN A 556 -14.26 -4.42 23.32
CA ASN A 556 -15.27 -3.46 22.88
C ASN A 556 -16.00 -2.77 24.02
N ASP A 557 -16.26 -3.49 25.15
CA ASP A 557 -16.93 -2.93 26.33
C ASP A 557 -16.11 -1.78 26.94
N ILE A 558 -14.81 -1.95 27.07
CA ILE A 558 -13.91 -0.91 27.61
C ILE A 558 -13.81 0.26 26.64
N LEU A 559 -13.69 -0.03 25.33
CA LEU A 559 -13.64 1.01 24.31
C LEU A 559 -14.91 1.87 24.31
N VAL A 560 -16.08 1.25 24.40
CA VAL A 560 -17.35 1.99 24.47
C VAL A 560 -17.45 2.80 25.76
N GLN A 561 -17.05 2.24 26.90
CA GLN A 561 -17.07 2.94 28.16
C GLN A 561 -16.17 4.19 28.16
N LYS A 562 -14.99 4.10 27.55
CA LYS A 562 -13.98 5.17 27.59
C LYS A 562 -14.06 6.16 26.43
N LEU A 563 -14.34 5.68 25.24
CA LEU A 563 -14.30 6.47 24.02
C LEU A 563 -15.69 6.68 23.38
N GLY A 564 -16.71 5.97 23.86
CA GLY A 564 -18.10 6.14 23.42
C GLY A 564 -18.43 5.33 22.15
N ASN A 565 -18.43 5.94 20.99
CA ASN A 565 -18.92 5.32 19.75
C ASN A 565 -17.94 4.30 19.16
N LEU A 566 -18.26 3.01 19.34
CA LEU A 566 -17.41 1.91 18.86
C LEU A 566 -17.15 1.96 17.33
N GLY A 567 -18.16 2.24 16.52
CA GLY A 567 -17.99 2.33 15.07
C GLY A 567 -17.01 3.44 14.66
N LYS A 568 -17.01 4.57 15.36
CA LYS A 568 -16.03 5.65 15.16
C LYS A 568 -14.63 5.18 15.55
N ILE A 569 -14.47 4.51 16.69
CA ILE A 569 -13.18 4.02 17.16
C ILE A 569 -12.59 3.01 16.19
N LEU A 570 -13.38 2.02 15.75
CA LEU A 570 -12.95 1.02 14.79
C LEU A 570 -12.50 1.65 13.47
N HIS A 571 -13.24 2.65 12.98
CA HIS A 571 -12.84 3.37 11.77
C HIS A 571 -11.55 4.19 11.97
N LEU A 572 -11.34 4.80 13.14
CA LEU A 572 -10.10 5.52 13.45
C LEU A 572 -8.89 4.58 13.58
N GLN A 573 -9.08 3.29 13.88
CA GLN A 573 -8.01 2.30 13.79
C GLN A 573 -7.50 2.16 12.34
N ASP A 574 -8.42 2.11 11.37
CA ASP A 574 -8.04 2.07 9.94
C ASP A 574 -7.43 3.40 9.47
N TRP A 575 -7.86 4.55 10.06
CA TRP A 575 -7.22 5.85 9.81
C TRP A 575 -5.75 5.84 10.21
N GLN A 576 -5.43 5.32 11.40
CA GLN A 576 -4.05 5.21 11.88
C GLN A 576 -3.19 4.43 10.88
N ALA A 577 -3.66 3.26 10.46
CA ALA A 577 -2.93 2.43 9.53
C ALA A 577 -2.75 3.12 8.16
N THR A 578 -3.82 3.77 7.65
CA THR A 578 -3.78 4.50 6.38
C THR A 578 -2.81 5.68 6.44
N LEU A 579 -2.81 6.44 7.53
CA LEU A 579 -1.88 7.55 7.76
C LEU A 579 -0.42 7.07 7.72
N VAL A 580 -0.10 5.98 8.43
CA VAL A 580 1.26 5.39 8.43
C VAL A 580 1.65 4.90 7.04
N MET A 581 0.73 4.27 6.32
CA MET A 581 0.98 3.82 4.94
C MET A 581 1.25 4.98 3.99
N ILE A 582 0.46 6.07 4.06
CA ILE A 582 0.68 7.26 3.22
C ILE A 582 2.07 7.84 3.49
N TYR A 583 2.47 7.97 4.75
CA TYR A 583 3.82 8.42 5.09
C TYR A 583 4.88 7.50 4.48
N LYS A 584 4.73 6.16 4.62
CA LYS A 584 5.65 5.18 4.03
C LYS A 584 5.68 5.24 2.49
N VAL A 585 4.55 5.47 1.83
CA VAL A 585 4.49 5.64 0.36
C VAL A 585 5.40 6.78 -0.11
N ILE A 586 5.48 7.86 0.65
CA ILE A 586 6.19 9.06 0.25
C ILE A 586 7.66 9.02 0.67
N THR A 587 7.94 8.55 1.88
CA THR A 587 9.28 8.62 2.47
C THR A 587 10.06 7.30 2.42
N GLY A 588 9.37 6.17 2.22
CA GLY A 588 9.95 4.83 2.39
C GLY A 588 10.15 4.42 3.86
N GLU A 589 9.93 5.34 4.80
CA GLU A 589 10.17 5.13 6.22
C GLU A 589 8.88 4.81 6.99
N LEU A 590 9.03 4.15 8.13
CA LEU A 590 7.94 3.96 9.08
C LEU A 590 7.76 5.23 9.92
N LEU A 591 6.51 5.71 10.03
CA LEU A 591 6.18 6.92 10.78
C LEU A 591 6.39 6.74 12.29
N PHE A 592 5.97 5.59 12.85
CA PHE A 592 5.99 5.32 14.29
C PHE A 592 6.94 4.17 14.64
N ASN A 593 8.23 4.34 14.36
CA ASN A 593 9.23 3.31 14.62
C ASN A 593 9.58 3.19 16.11
N GLN A 594 9.75 4.33 16.81
CA GLN A 594 10.05 4.33 18.25
C GLN A 594 8.80 3.97 19.06
N THR A 595 7.65 4.54 18.72
CA THR A 595 6.37 4.23 19.37
C THR A 595 6.02 2.74 19.24
N ALA A 596 6.34 2.11 18.12
CA ALA A 596 6.12 0.67 17.94
C ALA A 596 6.97 -0.20 18.90
N LYS A 597 8.13 0.25 19.33
CA LYS A 597 8.95 -0.47 20.33
C LYS A 597 8.27 -0.58 21.69
N LEU A 598 7.38 0.37 22.03
CA LEU A 598 6.62 0.35 23.26
C LEU A 598 5.57 -0.78 23.31
N PHE A 599 5.21 -1.39 22.16
CA PHE A 599 4.15 -2.39 22.10
C PHE A 599 4.42 -3.65 22.93
N GLY A 600 5.68 -3.96 23.23
CA GLY A 600 6.02 -5.03 24.18
C GLY A 600 5.44 -4.78 25.58
N GLU A 601 5.63 -3.57 26.08
CA GLU A 601 5.11 -3.14 27.39
C GLU A 601 3.60 -2.87 27.35
N LEU A 602 3.15 -2.12 26.34
CA LEU A 602 1.73 -1.81 26.13
C LEU A 602 0.87 -3.06 26.04
N ARG A 603 1.34 -4.10 25.37
CA ARG A 603 0.62 -5.38 25.27
C ARG A 603 0.40 -6.01 26.63
N ASN A 604 1.40 -5.98 27.51
CA ASN A 604 1.26 -6.52 28.87
C ASN A 604 0.24 -5.72 29.70
N MET A 605 0.24 -4.39 29.58
CA MET A 605 -0.78 -3.53 30.19
C MET A 605 -2.18 -3.85 29.67
N MET A 606 -2.35 -3.99 28.35
CA MET A 606 -3.64 -4.28 27.74
C MET A 606 -4.17 -5.69 28.05
N ILE A 607 -3.30 -6.67 28.20
CA ILE A 607 -3.69 -8.00 28.68
C ILE A 607 -4.30 -7.87 30.10
N LYS A 608 -3.65 -7.11 30.99
CA LYS A 608 -4.18 -6.84 32.34
C LYS A 608 -5.49 -6.07 32.29
N ALA A 609 -5.61 -5.05 31.43
CA ALA A 609 -6.84 -4.27 31.26
C ALA A 609 -8.03 -5.13 30.76
N ASN A 610 -7.78 -6.21 30.02
CA ASN A 610 -8.82 -7.11 29.51
C ASN A 610 -9.27 -8.18 30.51
N GLN A 611 -8.63 -8.29 31.69
CA GLN A 611 -9.03 -9.26 32.74
C GLN A 611 -10.31 -8.80 33.46
N PRO A 612 -11.12 -9.72 33.99
CA PRO A 612 -12.40 -9.37 34.63
C PRO A 612 -12.28 -8.53 35.92
N ALA A 613 -11.17 -8.65 36.64
CA ALA A 613 -10.93 -7.97 37.91
C ALA A 613 -9.89 -6.85 37.78
N GLY A 614 -10.07 -5.73 38.49
CA GLY A 614 -9.08 -4.67 38.64
C GLY A 614 -9.41 -3.34 37.96
N ARG A 615 -8.44 -2.45 37.95
CA ARG A 615 -8.52 -1.05 37.39
C ARG A 615 -8.41 -1.03 35.87
N ARG A 616 -9.27 -1.78 35.18
CA ARG A 616 -9.26 -1.98 33.71
C ARG A 616 -9.17 -0.68 32.94
N SER A 617 -9.92 0.27 33.39
CA SER A 617 -10.11 1.58 32.80
C SER A 617 -8.87 2.47 32.91
N GLU A 618 -8.28 2.51 34.11
CA GLU A 618 -7.08 3.29 34.40
C GLU A 618 -5.86 2.74 33.66
N ILE A 619 -5.72 1.41 33.61
CA ILE A 619 -4.63 0.76 32.86
C ILE A 619 -4.71 1.09 31.37
N PHE A 620 -5.92 1.14 30.80
CA PHE A 620 -6.10 1.53 29.39
C PHE A 620 -5.75 3.01 29.16
N GLU A 621 -6.10 3.89 30.09
CA GLU A 621 -5.75 5.32 30.03
C GLU A 621 -4.23 5.52 30.11
N ASP A 622 -3.56 4.83 31.04
CA ASP A 622 -2.10 4.91 31.19
C ASP A 622 -1.38 4.37 29.94
N ALA A 623 -1.85 3.23 29.40
CA ALA A 623 -1.31 2.69 28.14
C ALA A 623 -1.54 3.63 26.96
N SER A 624 -2.73 4.23 26.88
CA SER A 624 -3.05 5.20 25.83
C SER A 624 -2.20 6.47 25.96
N ARG A 625 -2.01 6.98 27.18
CA ARG A 625 -1.15 8.14 27.43
C ARG A 625 0.30 7.88 27.01
N MET A 626 0.86 6.74 27.37
CA MET A 626 2.21 6.35 27.00
C MET A 626 2.38 6.27 25.48
N PHE A 627 1.44 5.64 24.79
CA PHE A 627 1.43 5.55 23.33
C PHE A 627 1.32 6.94 22.67
N TRP A 628 0.27 7.71 23.02
CA TRP A 628 0.00 8.97 22.34
C TRP A 628 1.05 10.04 22.62
N HIS A 629 1.67 10.04 23.80
CA HIS A 629 2.80 10.93 24.07
C HIS A 629 3.98 10.63 23.11
N SER A 630 4.38 9.37 23.00
CA SER A 630 5.44 8.96 22.07
C SER A 630 5.05 9.24 20.62
N ALA A 631 3.80 8.92 20.24
CA ALA A 631 3.32 9.11 18.87
C ALA A 631 3.27 10.58 18.45
N VAL A 632 2.90 11.51 19.35
CA VAL A 632 2.91 12.96 19.05
C VAL A 632 4.31 13.45 18.80
N VAL A 633 5.27 13.11 19.67
CA VAL A 633 6.67 13.54 19.53
C VAL A 633 7.26 13.01 18.22
N GLU A 634 7.08 11.71 17.96
CA GLU A 634 7.61 11.07 16.74
C GLU A 634 6.93 11.59 15.46
N PHE A 635 5.62 11.86 15.52
CA PHE A 635 4.89 12.46 14.42
C PHE A 635 5.43 13.85 14.07
N GLN A 636 5.60 14.73 15.06
CA GLN A 636 6.13 16.08 14.84
C GLN A 636 7.53 16.05 14.21
N GLU A 637 8.44 15.25 14.79
CA GLU A 637 9.81 15.10 14.29
C GLU A 637 9.81 14.62 12.82
N LYS A 638 9.05 13.57 12.51
CA LYS A 638 9.01 12.96 11.18
C LYS A 638 8.34 13.85 10.14
N ILE A 639 7.23 14.50 10.50
CA ILE A 639 6.52 15.42 9.59
C ILE A 639 7.37 16.65 9.30
N GLU A 640 8.01 17.26 10.30
CA GLU A 640 8.90 18.40 10.08
C GLU A 640 10.12 18.01 9.23
N GLY A 641 10.77 16.88 9.54
CA GLY A 641 11.88 16.36 8.73
C GLY A 641 11.55 16.07 7.27
N SER A 642 10.26 15.74 6.97
CA SER A 642 9.78 15.43 5.61
C SER A 642 8.92 16.54 5.00
N LYS A 643 8.78 17.68 5.66
CA LYS A 643 7.83 18.77 5.33
C LYS A 643 7.89 19.19 3.88
N LYS A 644 9.08 19.45 3.35
CA LYS A 644 9.27 19.87 1.96
C LYS A 644 8.64 18.89 0.96
N MET A 645 8.83 17.60 1.16
CA MET A 645 8.27 16.55 0.30
C MET A 645 6.76 16.45 0.47
N LEU A 646 6.28 16.40 1.72
CA LEU A 646 4.88 16.25 2.04
C LEU A 646 4.03 17.44 1.56
N THR A 647 4.55 18.66 1.67
CA THR A 647 3.87 19.88 1.19
C THR A 647 3.88 19.96 -0.35
N SER A 648 4.96 19.49 -1.00
CA SER A 648 5.06 19.53 -2.46
C SER A 648 4.11 18.55 -3.16
N LEU A 649 3.67 17.48 -2.48
CA LEU A 649 2.71 16.50 -3.01
C LEU A 649 1.29 16.96 -2.73
N VAL A 650 0.58 17.35 -3.79
CA VAL A 650 -0.82 17.74 -3.73
C VAL A 650 -1.68 16.61 -4.29
N VAL A 651 -2.68 16.20 -3.53
CA VAL A 651 -3.64 15.15 -3.86
C VAL A 651 -4.98 15.77 -4.19
N THR A 652 -5.51 15.48 -5.36
CA THR A 652 -6.91 15.76 -5.68
C THR A 652 -7.77 14.65 -5.07
N LEU A 653 -8.61 15.01 -4.10
CA LEU A 653 -9.40 14.03 -3.36
C LEU A 653 -10.55 13.49 -4.19
N PRO A 654 -10.77 12.17 -4.25
CA PRO A 654 -12.00 11.58 -4.79
C PRO A 654 -13.23 12.07 -4.00
N GLU A 655 -14.39 12.12 -4.63
CA GLU A 655 -15.64 12.59 -4.02
C GLU A 655 -16.00 11.80 -2.74
N SER A 656 -15.78 10.48 -2.74
CA SER A 656 -15.95 9.61 -1.57
C SER A 656 -15.13 10.07 -0.37
N VAL A 657 -13.88 10.50 -0.62
CA VAL A 657 -12.93 10.98 0.39
C VAL A 657 -13.31 12.39 0.84
N GLN A 658 -13.66 13.27 -0.10
CA GLN A 658 -14.17 14.62 0.23
C GLN A 658 -15.36 14.52 1.17
N TYR A 659 -16.36 13.70 0.83
CA TYR A 659 -17.54 13.48 1.67
C TYR A 659 -17.18 12.92 3.05
N MET A 660 -16.23 11.97 3.11
CA MET A 660 -15.77 11.40 4.37
C MET A 660 -15.10 12.45 5.24
N PHE A 661 -14.21 13.26 4.69
CA PHE A 661 -13.47 14.29 5.43
C PHE A 661 -14.40 15.44 5.83
N ASP A 662 -15.29 15.89 4.96
CA ASP A 662 -16.25 16.95 5.27
C ASP A 662 -17.12 16.59 6.48
N LYS A 663 -17.68 15.37 6.53
CA LYS A 663 -18.47 14.90 7.69
C LYS A 663 -17.66 14.82 8.98
N VAL A 664 -16.36 14.66 8.90
CA VAL A 664 -15.47 14.65 10.08
C VAL A 664 -15.10 16.06 10.46
N VAL A 665 -14.62 16.89 9.54
CA VAL A 665 -14.10 18.21 9.82
C VAL A 665 -15.17 19.13 10.44
N ILE A 666 -16.42 19.08 9.95
CA ILE A 666 -17.52 19.84 10.53
C ILE A 666 -17.74 19.51 12.02
N LYS A 667 -17.63 18.23 12.38
CA LYS A 667 -17.79 17.79 13.78
C LYS A 667 -16.60 18.21 14.64
N GLU A 668 -15.38 18.08 14.10
CA GLU A 668 -14.16 18.46 14.80
C GLU A 668 -14.13 19.99 15.05
N ILE A 669 -14.45 20.81 14.06
CA ILE A 669 -14.56 22.27 14.21
C ILE A 669 -15.50 22.64 15.35
N ARG A 670 -16.71 22.05 15.39
CA ARG A 670 -17.67 22.27 16.47
C ARG A 670 -17.13 21.84 17.84
N SER A 671 -16.45 20.69 17.89
CA SER A 671 -15.85 20.18 19.12
C SER A 671 -14.71 21.08 19.60
N ILE A 672 -13.84 21.54 18.68
CA ILE A 672 -12.73 22.46 19.00
C ILE A 672 -13.27 23.82 19.45
N ALA A 673 -14.27 24.38 18.76
CA ALA A 673 -14.91 25.64 19.15
C ALA A 673 -15.50 25.54 20.56
N TRP A 674 -16.18 24.45 20.89
CA TRP A 674 -16.68 24.20 22.24
C TRP A 674 -15.54 24.06 23.27
N SER A 675 -14.45 23.39 22.93
CA SER A 675 -13.25 23.25 23.76
C SER A 675 -12.59 24.61 24.02
N ILE A 676 -12.50 25.48 23.01
CA ILE A 676 -11.98 26.84 23.14
C ILE A 676 -12.87 27.63 24.15
N LYS A 677 -14.18 27.59 23.98
CA LYS A 677 -15.12 28.26 24.88
C LYS A 677 -14.95 27.73 26.30
N ASN A 678 -14.98 26.41 26.50
CA ASN A 678 -14.81 25.83 27.83
C ASN A 678 -13.46 26.16 28.45
N CYS A 679 -12.37 26.18 27.67
CA CYS A 679 -11.05 26.52 28.14
C CYS A 679 -11.05 27.98 28.70
N ILE A 680 -11.74 28.91 28.04
CA ILE A 680 -11.85 30.30 28.45
C ILE A 680 -12.82 30.44 29.66
N ASP A 681 -13.95 29.75 29.68
CA ASP A 681 -14.94 29.87 30.75
C ASP A 681 -14.46 29.26 32.06
N ASN A 682 -13.76 28.15 32.04
CA ASN A 682 -13.33 27.39 33.23
C ASN A 682 -12.00 27.84 33.84
N GLN A 683 -11.32 28.82 33.28
CA GLN A 683 -10.08 29.32 33.86
C GLN A 683 -10.38 30.42 34.92
N ASN A 684 -9.52 30.52 35.93
CA ASN A 684 -9.67 31.44 37.04
C ASN A 684 -8.73 32.66 36.96
N ILE A 685 -7.97 32.81 35.90
CA ILE A 685 -6.91 33.81 35.72
C ILE A 685 -7.51 35.10 35.15
N PHE A 686 -8.31 34.98 34.10
CA PHE A 686 -8.97 36.08 33.38
C PHE A 686 -10.47 36.05 33.67
N THR A 687 -10.85 36.58 34.84
CA THR A 687 -12.24 36.47 35.35
C THR A 687 -13.20 37.47 34.78
N LYS A 688 -12.72 38.60 34.19
CA LYS A 688 -13.58 39.65 33.63
C LYS A 688 -14.22 39.20 32.31
N ASP A 689 -15.52 39.29 32.17
CA ASP A 689 -16.24 38.86 30.96
C ASP A 689 -15.76 39.55 29.67
N GLN A 690 -15.39 40.83 29.74
CA GLN A 690 -14.79 41.56 28.63
C GLN A 690 -13.48 40.93 28.14
N ILE A 691 -12.64 40.44 29.07
CA ILE A 691 -11.37 39.77 28.70
C ILE A 691 -11.67 38.42 28.10
N ARG A 692 -12.64 37.67 28.64
CA ARG A 692 -13.05 36.37 28.07
C ARG A 692 -13.56 36.53 26.65
N GLU A 693 -14.38 37.58 26.38
CA GLU A 693 -14.87 37.90 25.04
C GLU A 693 -13.71 38.27 24.09
N VAL A 694 -12.74 39.07 24.55
CA VAL A 694 -11.54 39.40 23.77
C VAL A 694 -10.72 38.12 23.44
N LEU A 695 -10.52 37.23 24.42
CA LEU A 695 -9.81 35.97 24.19
C LEU A 695 -10.54 35.05 23.23
N LEU A 696 -11.89 35.05 23.26
CA LEU A 696 -12.69 34.26 22.34
C LEU A 696 -12.54 34.78 20.89
N LYS A 697 -12.54 36.10 20.71
CA LYS A 697 -12.45 36.76 19.39
C LYS A 697 -11.00 36.85 18.86
N ALA A 698 -10.00 36.77 19.72
CA ALA A 698 -8.59 36.91 19.33
C ALA A 698 -8.19 35.84 18.34
N SER A 699 -7.41 36.19 17.31
CA SER A 699 -6.77 35.27 16.40
C SER A 699 -5.71 34.44 17.10
N HIS A 700 -5.28 33.34 16.47
CA HIS A 700 -4.16 32.53 16.96
C HIS A 700 -2.89 33.39 17.14
N SER A 701 -2.52 34.19 16.13
CA SER A 701 -1.35 35.07 16.17
C SER A 701 -1.41 36.06 17.34
N LYS A 702 -2.62 36.59 17.64
CA LYS A 702 -2.79 37.48 18.79
C LYS A 702 -2.60 36.79 20.13
N ILE A 703 -3.06 35.55 20.28
CA ILE A 703 -2.84 34.74 21.47
C ILE A 703 -1.35 34.42 21.66
N CYS A 704 -0.64 34.04 20.57
CA CYS A 704 0.81 33.83 20.61
C CYS A 704 1.57 35.10 21.00
N GLN A 705 1.16 36.27 20.48
CA GLN A 705 1.75 37.54 20.89
C GLN A 705 1.54 37.83 22.39
N LEU A 706 0.32 37.64 22.91
CA LEU A 706 0.03 37.81 24.34
C LEU A 706 0.86 36.88 25.22
N LYS A 707 1.07 35.61 24.76
CA LYS A 707 1.94 34.67 25.44
C LYS A 707 3.39 35.18 25.47
N ALA A 708 3.96 35.57 24.32
CA ALA A 708 5.32 36.11 24.21
C ALA A 708 5.52 37.40 25.06
N ASP A 709 4.53 38.29 25.08
CA ASP A 709 4.56 39.49 25.91
C ASP A 709 4.60 39.15 27.41
N LEU A 710 3.92 38.07 27.82
CA LEU A 710 4.01 37.59 29.20
C LEU A 710 5.36 36.92 29.51
N GLU A 711 5.90 36.17 28.59
CA GLU A 711 7.20 35.48 28.70
C GLU A 711 8.35 36.50 28.79
N SER A 712 8.29 37.64 28.09
CA SER A 712 9.33 38.66 28.05
C SER A 712 9.42 39.53 29.31
N LYS A 713 8.36 39.62 30.13
CA LYS A 713 8.34 40.47 31.36
C LYS A 713 9.16 39.83 32.50
N THR A 714 10.41 40.16 32.64
CA THR A 714 11.43 39.48 33.46
C THR A 714 11.44 39.83 34.95
N LYS A 715 10.68 40.82 35.49
CA LYS A 715 10.81 41.27 36.90
C LYS A 715 9.45 41.36 37.58
N GLN A 716 9.13 40.38 38.39
CA GLN A 716 8.06 40.47 39.38
C GLN A 716 8.29 39.55 40.60
N SER A 717 7.64 39.92 41.75
CA SER A 717 7.76 39.22 43.04
C SER A 717 7.30 37.75 42.94
N GLU A 718 7.78 36.87 43.85
CA GLU A 718 7.46 35.42 43.89
C GLU A 718 5.96 35.14 43.90
N LYS A 719 5.11 35.97 44.48
CA LYS A 719 3.65 35.81 44.48
C LYS A 719 3.01 35.95 43.10
N THR A 720 3.62 36.73 42.21
CA THR A 720 3.11 36.91 40.82
C THR A 720 3.69 35.88 39.86
N ALA A 721 4.70 35.14 40.24
CA ALA A 721 5.36 34.13 39.39
C ALA A 721 4.44 32.91 39.13
N GLY A 722 3.75 32.43 40.15
CA GLY A 722 2.81 31.30 40.01
C GLY A 722 1.64 31.60 39.03
N THR A 723 0.99 32.75 39.25
CA THR A 723 -0.14 33.19 38.39
C THR A 723 0.31 33.45 36.96
N ARG A 724 1.55 33.90 36.77
CA ARG A 724 2.14 34.10 35.44
C ARG A 724 2.37 32.77 34.71
N THR A 725 2.97 31.79 35.40
CA THR A 725 3.15 30.44 34.82
C THR A 725 1.83 29.80 34.43
N GLU A 726 0.81 29.94 35.26
CA GLU A 726 -0.54 29.46 34.95
C GLU A 726 -1.13 30.18 33.72
N ALA A 727 -0.93 31.52 33.62
CA ALA A 727 -1.40 32.31 32.50
C ALA A 727 -0.69 31.90 31.17
N ILE A 728 0.62 31.71 31.20
CA ILE A 728 1.39 31.23 30.06
C ILE A 728 0.92 29.85 29.61
N SER A 729 0.74 28.93 30.56
CA SER A 729 0.22 27.58 30.28
C SER A 729 -1.19 27.61 29.68
N PHE A 730 -2.08 28.47 30.21
CA PHE A 730 -3.40 28.67 29.66
C PHE A 730 -3.37 29.22 28.23
N LEU A 731 -2.57 30.30 27.99
CA LEU A 731 -2.45 30.88 26.64
C LEU A 731 -1.83 29.92 25.64
N HIS A 732 -0.90 29.10 26.08
CA HIS A 732 -0.34 28.05 25.25
C HIS A 732 -1.41 27.07 24.79
N LYS A 733 -2.16 26.49 25.74
CA LYS A 733 -3.30 25.60 25.42
C LYS A 733 -4.36 26.27 24.54
N LEU A 734 -4.65 27.56 24.76
CA LEU A 734 -5.60 28.30 23.93
C LEU A 734 -5.06 28.52 22.51
N ALA A 735 -3.77 28.82 22.37
CA ALA A 735 -3.11 28.96 21.07
C ALA A 735 -3.21 27.66 20.25
N ASP A 736 -2.95 26.52 20.87
CA ASP A 736 -3.02 25.22 20.21
C ASP A 736 -4.44 24.89 19.72
N LEU A 737 -5.45 25.11 20.57
CA LEU A 737 -6.84 24.91 20.17
C LEU A 737 -7.22 25.82 19.01
N LYS A 738 -6.76 27.09 19.02
CA LYS A 738 -7.01 28.03 17.92
C LYS A 738 -6.26 27.64 16.65
N ALA A 739 -5.01 27.18 16.75
CA ALA A 739 -4.26 26.64 15.61
C ALA A 739 -4.99 25.47 14.95
N GLN A 740 -5.43 24.50 15.75
CA GLN A 740 -6.23 23.38 15.24
C GLN A 740 -7.53 23.86 14.59
N PHE A 741 -8.23 24.85 15.21
CA PHE A 741 -9.44 25.39 14.64
C PHE A 741 -9.22 26.01 13.26
N VAL A 742 -8.19 26.87 13.12
CA VAL A 742 -7.85 27.52 11.85
C VAL A 742 -7.47 26.50 10.79
N HIS A 743 -6.65 25.51 11.15
CA HIS A 743 -6.26 24.42 10.22
C HIS A 743 -7.49 23.61 9.75
N HIS A 744 -8.40 23.26 10.67
CA HIS A 744 -9.61 22.51 10.29
C HIS A 744 -10.57 23.37 9.42
N ALA A 745 -10.69 24.68 9.70
CA ALA A 745 -11.46 25.60 8.87
C ALA A 745 -10.86 25.74 7.45
N TYR A 746 -9.54 25.80 7.35
CA TYR A 746 -8.84 25.74 6.06
C TYR A 746 -9.15 24.46 5.31
N ILE A 747 -9.05 23.29 5.96
CA ILE A 747 -9.40 21.99 5.33
C ILE A 747 -10.85 22.02 4.85
N GLN A 748 -11.81 22.52 5.67
CA GLN A 748 -13.20 22.62 5.26
C GLN A 748 -13.40 23.52 4.04
N LYS A 749 -12.73 24.68 4.00
CA LYS A 749 -12.75 25.58 2.85
C LYS A 749 -12.24 24.89 1.57
N ARG A 750 -11.18 24.10 1.67
CA ARG A 750 -10.63 23.31 0.54
C ARG A 750 -11.57 22.21 0.09
N LEU A 751 -12.19 21.48 1.05
CA LEU A 751 -13.16 20.42 0.76
C LEU A 751 -14.45 20.94 0.11
N SER A 752 -14.81 22.21 0.32
CA SER A 752 -15.99 22.84 -0.31
C SER A 752 -15.75 23.25 -1.77
N GLN A 753 -14.54 23.12 -2.29
CA GLN A 753 -14.21 23.41 -3.68
C GLN A 753 -14.61 22.24 -4.59
N PRO A 754 -14.97 22.47 -5.85
CA PRO A 754 -15.32 21.40 -6.80
C PRO A 754 -14.18 20.35 -6.97
N GLU A 755 -12.93 20.82 -6.96
CA GLU A 755 -11.74 19.99 -6.90
C GLU A 755 -11.03 20.25 -5.58
N ALA A 756 -11.23 19.37 -4.61
CA ALA A 756 -10.56 19.49 -3.32
C ALA A 756 -9.11 19.01 -3.43
N ASN A 757 -8.22 19.97 -3.52
CA ASN A 757 -6.77 19.74 -3.55
C ASN A 757 -6.17 20.02 -2.18
N LEU A 758 -5.54 19.02 -1.57
CA LEU A 758 -4.84 19.13 -0.29
C LEU A 758 -3.41 18.63 -0.44
N SER A 759 -2.48 19.28 0.25
CA SER A 759 -1.14 18.73 0.39
C SER A 759 -1.18 17.46 1.25
N VAL A 760 -0.24 16.54 1.03
CA VAL A 760 -0.16 15.36 1.90
C VAL A 760 0.19 15.76 3.33
N HIS A 761 0.96 16.83 3.52
CA HIS A 761 1.21 17.41 4.84
C HIS A 761 -0.11 17.75 5.57
N ASP A 762 -1.02 18.48 4.90
CA ASP A 762 -2.33 18.85 5.48
C ASP A 762 -3.19 17.61 5.77
N ILE A 763 -3.19 16.63 4.85
CA ILE A 763 -3.94 15.38 5.02
C ILE A 763 -3.44 14.61 6.26
N LEU A 764 -2.14 14.41 6.39
CA LEU A 764 -1.56 13.66 7.52
C LEU A 764 -1.79 14.40 8.84
N THR A 765 -1.57 15.71 8.87
CA THR A 765 -1.78 16.54 10.07
C THR A 765 -3.27 16.53 10.48
N PHE A 766 -4.19 16.68 9.53
CA PHE A 766 -5.62 16.57 9.79
C PHE A 766 -6.01 15.20 10.34
N MET A 767 -5.57 14.14 9.67
CA MET A 767 -5.88 12.77 10.10
C MET A 767 -5.35 12.49 11.50
N PHE A 768 -4.14 12.89 11.81
CA PHE A 768 -3.51 12.66 13.11
C PHE A 768 -4.22 13.45 14.22
N ASN A 769 -4.55 14.73 14.00
CA ASN A 769 -5.30 15.56 14.95
C ASN A 769 -6.68 14.96 15.26
N VAL A 770 -7.42 14.52 14.24
CA VAL A 770 -8.71 13.86 14.43
C VAL A 770 -8.58 12.59 15.29
N MET A 771 -7.55 11.79 15.04
CA MET A 771 -7.32 10.59 15.85
C MET A 771 -6.98 10.93 17.29
N LEU A 772 -6.03 11.84 17.51
CA LEU A 772 -5.63 12.26 18.85
C LEU A 772 -6.83 12.79 19.64
N ASN A 773 -7.61 13.71 19.08
CA ASN A 773 -8.77 14.32 19.74
C ASN A 773 -9.87 13.31 20.07
N ASN A 774 -9.96 12.17 19.37
CA ASN A 774 -11.02 11.19 19.57
C ASN A 774 -10.58 9.90 20.25
N MET A 775 -9.30 9.59 20.26
CA MET A 775 -8.75 8.37 20.86
C MET A 775 -7.95 8.64 22.14
N TYR A 776 -7.63 9.91 22.40
CA TYR A 776 -7.08 10.37 23.67
C TYR A 776 -7.90 11.56 24.18
N ARG A 777 -8.61 11.38 25.30
CA ARG A 777 -9.51 12.41 25.82
C ARG A 777 -8.78 13.41 26.71
N SER A 778 -9.14 14.68 26.56
CA SER A 778 -8.55 15.78 27.34
C SER A 778 -8.83 15.71 28.84
N GLU A 779 -9.86 14.98 29.25
CA GLU A 779 -10.21 14.72 30.66
C GLU A 779 -9.30 13.67 31.32
N TRP A 780 -8.53 12.95 30.56
CA TRP A 780 -7.52 12.03 31.06
C TRP A 780 -6.28 12.81 31.52
N LYS A 781 -5.32 12.12 32.17
CA LYS A 781 -4.05 12.76 32.54
C LYS A 781 -3.44 13.43 31.29
N PRO A 782 -3.04 14.73 31.41
CA PRO A 782 -2.49 15.43 30.26
C PRO A 782 -1.27 14.70 29.70
N LEU A 783 -1.07 14.82 28.39
CA LEU A 783 0.18 14.41 27.75
C LEU A 783 1.30 15.22 28.40
N CYS A 784 2.38 14.55 28.83
CA CYS A 784 3.49 15.20 29.48
C CYS A 784 4.31 15.99 28.44
N GLY A 785 4.67 17.23 28.77
CA GLY A 785 5.59 18.03 27.98
C GLY A 785 4.95 18.75 26.79
N GLU A 786 5.77 19.34 26.00
CA GLU A 786 5.47 20.26 24.91
C GLU A 786 4.98 19.58 23.61
N ALA A 787 4.44 18.37 23.74
CA ALA A 787 3.96 17.57 22.62
C ALA A 787 2.66 18.12 22.05
N ILE A 788 2.74 19.21 21.31
CA ILE A 788 1.65 19.85 20.63
C ILE A 788 2.00 19.90 19.15
N ILE A 789 1.05 19.48 18.33
CA ILE A 789 1.25 19.48 16.89
C ILE A 789 1.16 20.91 16.39
N GLU A 790 2.30 21.46 16.00
CA GLU A 790 2.30 22.71 15.26
C GLU A 790 1.68 22.48 13.88
N CYS A 791 0.57 23.15 13.62
CA CYS A 791 -0.03 23.21 12.31
C CYS A 791 0.51 24.44 11.57
N GLU A 792 0.93 24.28 10.31
CA GLU A 792 1.10 25.43 9.45
C GLU A 792 -0.27 26.09 9.26
N LEU A 793 -0.32 27.36 9.67
CA LEU A 793 -1.54 28.13 9.51
C LEU A 793 -1.56 28.79 8.13
N PRO A 794 -2.70 28.72 7.43
CA PRO A 794 -2.85 29.46 6.17
C PRO A 794 -2.81 30.96 6.43
N ASP A 795 -2.33 31.74 5.45
CA ASP A 795 -2.20 33.20 5.52
C ASP A 795 -3.55 33.90 5.77
N ASP A 796 -4.67 33.26 5.50
CA ASP A 796 -6.04 33.76 5.70
C ASP A 796 -6.64 33.17 6.98
N GLU A 797 -6.60 33.92 8.09
CA GLU A 797 -7.24 33.53 9.35
C GLU A 797 -8.77 33.68 9.28
N THR A 798 -9.50 32.56 9.27
CA THR A 798 -10.95 32.53 9.49
C THR A 798 -11.26 32.74 10.99
N THR A 799 -12.17 33.64 11.30
CA THR A 799 -12.58 33.92 12.70
C THR A 799 -13.57 32.88 13.22
N ILE A 800 -13.49 32.60 14.52
CA ILE A 800 -14.41 31.66 15.21
C ILE A 800 -15.86 32.08 15.07
N GLU A 801 -16.16 33.41 14.99
CA GLU A 801 -17.50 33.94 14.83
C GLU A 801 -18.18 33.53 13.53
N ASP A 802 -17.44 33.41 12.44
CA ASP A 802 -17.95 32.98 11.13
C ASP A 802 -18.38 31.52 11.10
N THR A 803 -17.95 30.73 12.09
CA THR A 803 -18.19 29.28 12.14
C THR A 803 -19.25 28.89 13.18
N ILE A 804 -19.53 29.77 14.18
CA ILE A 804 -20.53 29.51 15.24
C ILE A 804 -21.92 29.97 14.82
N ARG A 805 -22.01 30.91 13.83
CA ARG A 805 -23.26 31.27 13.17
C ARG A 805 -23.70 30.18 12.19
#